data_d2e0b32144bbe7e7d439bd36d544bcda
#
_entry.id   d2e0b32144bbe7e7d439bd36d544bcda
#
_cell.length_a   1.000
_cell.length_b   1.000
_cell.length_c   1.000
_cell.angle_alpha   90.00
_cell.angle_beta   90.00
_cell.angle_gamma   90.00
#
_symmetry.space_group_name_H-M   'P 1'
#
loop_
_entity.id
_entity.type
_entity.pdbx_description
1 polymer ?
#
loop_
_entity_poly.entity_id
_entity_poly.type
_entity_poly.pdbx_seq_one_letter_code
_entity_poly.pdbx_strand_id
1 'polypeptide(L)'
;MKSNLKKLSLFIGTIIICIAMVTGCSKKDEIKDAFNVYKDVWIKQDFKSMYDMLSTDSKSYIGEEEFLERYNNIYGAIEASNMDIQIVGEKERDKKSLEIPFTMTMNTMVGKIELKDFEATLVKEDNAYKIKWNESLIFPQMQPEDKVRVDDYYAKRGSILDRNGNFLAQDDMVKSIGIHPSKFENEKVAKIKSMAAILDISESYIEEQLAANTNPEHLVPIVSVLKYDSEKLNNLSGIEGIQINNKNSRVYTGGESIGNLIGYVSPITAEELENNKDKGYSHTSLIGKAGIEKVYEDTLRGQDGGEIYIERGEEKISIAKTEAKNGQDIKLSIDPELQAKIYSEMKGKKGASTAVDPKTGEVLAMVSSPSYDPNVFVTYKTKTIKEQWEKLDGEQFDNRFNNVYAPGSTMKLVTAAIGLDEGVLNPEEGMDIKGLEWQKDASWGGYKITRVKDPGKDINLRDAVKYSDNIYFARVALNIGEDAFINGAKNFGIGEEITFEYPMESSQISNDKTLSKEILLADTGYGQGEVLMSPLDVALAYSALGNNGDIMQPRLNVGENGEAKVWKSAIKAEKVPALVDAFSAVINDADGTAANAKVDGFNIAGKTGTSEIKKDQKDESGKENGWFVAVNTDDSKIAISMIIEDVKDRGGSSIPTAMVKNVMEYYLKK
;
A
#
# COMPACT_ATOMS: atom_id res chain seq x y z
N MET A 1 20.82 -38.71 -20.41
CA MET A 1 20.11 -39.88 -20.97
C MET A 1 18.74 -39.40 -21.39
N LYS A 2 18.58 -39.14 -22.67
CA LYS A 2 17.73 -39.86 -23.65
C LYS A 2 16.28 -39.94 -23.13
N SER A 3 15.27 -39.46 -23.70
CA SER A 3 14.77 -39.12 -25.03
C SER A 3 13.28 -38.84 -24.83
N ASN A 4 12.63 -37.91 -25.46
CA ASN A 4 12.05 -38.01 -26.78
C ASN A 4 11.50 -36.68 -27.26
N LEU A 5 12.18 -36.15 -28.25
CA LEU A 5 11.58 -35.32 -29.29
C LEU A 5 10.68 -36.20 -30.14
N LYS A 6 9.62 -35.66 -30.65
CA LYS A 6 8.86 -35.95 -31.84
C LYS A 6 7.36 -36.08 -31.57
N LYS A 7 6.61 -35.05 -31.93
CA LYS A 7 5.60 -35.09 -32.97
C LYS A 7 5.08 -33.71 -33.29
N LEU A 8 5.87 -33.00 -34.09
CA LEU A 8 5.40 -31.98 -35.00
C LEU A 8 5.11 -32.68 -36.31
N SER A 9 3.88 -32.69 -36.76
CA SER A 9 3.56 -32.70 -38.19
C SER A 9 2.05 -32.80 -38.44
N LEU A 10 1.58 -31.88 -39.23
CA LEU A 10 0.65 -32.08 -40.31
C LEU A 10 -0.83 -32.33 -39.96
N PHE A 11 -1.62 -31.27 -40.00
CA PHE A 11 -2.99 -31.35 -40.50
C PHE A 11 -3.19 -30.25 -41.55
N ILE A 12 -2.75 -30.57 -42.74
CA ILE A 12 -3.20 -29.97 -44.01
C ILE A 12 -4.24 -30.94 -44.59
N GLY A 13 -5.42 -30.40 -44.80
CA GLY A 13 -6.30 -30.89 -45.84
C GLY A 13 -7.10 -32.16 -45.56
N THR A 14 -8.36 -31.98 -45.20
CA THR A 14 -9.40 -32.84 -45.77
C THR A 14 -10.70 -32.04 -45.81
N ILE A 15 -10.94 -31.37 -46.92
CA ILE A 15 -12.29 -31.02 -47.36
C ILE A 15 -12.97 -32.33 -47.75
N ILE A 16 -13.82 -32.84 -46.88
CA ILE A 16 -14.76 -33.90 -47.26
C ILE A 16 -16.07 -33.23 -47.62
N ILE A 17 -16.32 -33.23 -48.89
CA ILE A 17 -17.62 -33.02 -49.52
C ILE A 17 -18.57 -34.07 -48.96
N CYS A 18 -19.51 -33.70 -48.11
CA CYS A 18 -20.73 -34.44 -47.87
C CYS A 18 -21.82 -33.91 -48.76
N ILE A 19 -22.12 -34.69 -49.77
CA ILE A 19 -23.23 -34.51 -50.72
C ILE A 19 -24.55 -34.85 -50.03
N ALA A 20 -25.48 -33.91 -50.11
CA ALA A 20 -26.94 -33.99 -50.21
C ALA A 20 -27.71 -34.75 -49.12
N MET A 21 -28.31 -34.00 -48.24
CA MET A 21 -29.76 -34.16 -48.01
C MET A 21 -30.44 -32.86 -48.37
N VAL A 22 -31.19 -32.90 -49.43
CA VAL A 22 -32.12 -31.87 -49.86
C VAL A 22 -33.29 -31.86 -48.90
N THR A 23 -33.16 -31.08 -47.84
CA THR A 23 -34.28 -30.50 -47.14
C THR A 23 -34.20 -29.01 -47.47
N GLY A 24 -35.26 -28.47 -48.06
CA GLY A 24 -35.32 -27.11 -48.60
C GLY A 24 -34.90 -26.09 -47.54
N CYS A 25 -33.63 -25.67 -47.54
CA CYS A 25 -33.20 -24.44 -46.91
C CYS A 25 -33.93 -23.30 -47.60
N SER A 26 -34.67 -22.50 -46.88
CA SER A 26 -35.28 -21.31 -47.42
C SER A 26 -34.16 -20.34 -47.85
N LYS A 27 -34.35 -19.56 -48.87
CA LYS A 27 -33.43 -18.49 -49.33
C LYS A 27 -32.99 -17.59 -48.19
N LYS A 28 -33.79 -17.46 -47.13
CA LYS A 28 -33.54 -16.70 -45.92
C LYS A 28 -32.50 -17.37 -45.02
N ASP A 29 -32.45 -18.68 -44.94
CA ASP A 29 -31.47 -19.41 -44.13
C ASP A 29 -30.06 -19.28 -44.73
N GLU A 30 -29.91 -19.30 -46.06
CA GLU A 30 -28.63 -19.07 -46.75
C GLU A 30 -28.06 -17.67 -46.49
N ILE A 31 -28.92 -16.66 -46.39
CA ILE A 31 -28.50 -15.27 -46.14
C ILE A 31 -28.09 -15.10 -44.68
N LYS A 32 -28.85 -15.63 -43.74
CA LYS A 32 -28.48 -15.65 -42.32
C LYS A 32 -27.16 -16.37 -42.05
N ASP A 33 -26.94 -17.47 -42.73
CA ASP A 33 -25.69 -18.24 -42.65
C ASP A 33 -24.51 -17.40 -43.17
N ALA A 34 -24.67 -16.67 -44.28
CA ALA A 34 -23.64 -15.77 -44.78
C ALA A 34 -23.34 -14.61 -43.82
N PHE A 35 -24.36 -14.04 -43.18
CA PHE A 35 -24.15 -12.99 -42.15
C PHE A 35 -23.52 -13.56 -40.87
N ASN A 36 -23.90 -14.79 -40.47
CA ASN A 36 -23.28 -15.43 -39.32
C ASN A 36 -21.77 -15.62 -39.49
N VAL A 37 -21.32 -16.03 -40.70
CA VAL A 37 -19.89 -16.11 -40.99
C VAL A 37 -19.21 -14.77 -40.92
N TYR A 38 -19.83 -13.71 -41.46
CA TYR A 38 -19.33 -12.31 -41.37
C TYR A 38 -19.26 -11.84 -39.92
N LYS A 39 -20.29 -12.08 -39.12
CA LYS A 39 -20.36 -11.79 -37.70
C LYS A 39 -19.23 -12.46 -36.93
N ASP A 40 -18.97 -13.75 -37.20
CA ASP A 40 -17.97 -14.52 -36.47
C ASP A 40 -16.53 -14.02 -36.70
N VAL A 41 -16.21 -13.53 -37.90
CA VAL A 41 -14.93 -12.89 -38.17
C VAL A 41 -14.86 -11.46 -37.61
N TRP A 42 -15.99 -10.74 -37.58
CA TRP A 42 -16.09 -9.40 -37.01
C TRP A 42 -15.86 -9.42 -35.48
N ILE A 43 -16.50 -10.33 -34.75
CA ILE A 43 -16.30 -10.52 -33.31
C ILE A 43 -14.83 -10.83 -32.98
N LYS A 44 -14.12 -11.52 -33.87
CA LYS A 44 -12.68 -11.81 -33.74
C LYS A 44 -11.78 -10.66 -34.17
N GLN A 45 -12.38 -9.56 -34.70
CA GLN A 45 -11.67 -8.43 -35.29
C GLN A 45 -10.75 -8.85 -36.46
N ASP A 46 -11.12 -9.92 -37.18
CA ASP A 46 -10.45 -10.32 -38.41
C ASP A 46 -10.98 -9.47 -39.58
N PHE A 47 -10.55 -8.20 -39.62
CA PHE A 47 -11.02 -7.21 -40.56
C PHE A 47 -10.63 -7.56 -42.02
N LYS A 48 -9.54 -8.33 -42.20
CA LYS A 48 -9.15 -8.82 -43.52
C LYS A 48 -10.20 -9.80 -44.08
N SER A 49 -10.60 -10.79 -43.28
CA SER A 49 -11.65 -11.72 -43.68
C SER A 49 -13.00 -11.01 -43.87
N MET A 50 -13.29 -9.97 -43.07
CA MET A 50 -14.49 -9.13 -43.30
C MET A 50 -14.44 -8.46 -44.67
N TYR A 51 -13.29 -7.84 -45.05
CA TYR A 51 -13.13 -7.19 -46.37
C TYR A 51 -13.33 -8.18 -47.52
N ASP A 52 -12.80 -9.41 -47.43
CA ASP A 52 -12.94 -10.42 -48.47
C ASP A 52 -14.40 -10.82 -48.72
N MET A 53 -15.27 -10.65 -47.73
CA MET A 53 -16.71 -10.92 -47.84
C MET A 53 -17.56 -9.75 -48.36
N LEU A 54 -16.96 -8.59 -48.63
CA LEU A 54 -17.67 -7.43 -49.15
C LEU A 54 -18.11 -7.63 -50.62
N SER A 55 -19.17 -6.94 -51.00
CA SER A 55 -19.64 -6.84 -52.40
C SER A 55 -18.64 -6.11 -53.29
N THR A 56 -18.73 -6.36 -54.61
CA THR A 56 -17.92 -5.68 -55.61
C THR A 56 -18.08 -4.18 -55.56
N ASP A 57 -19.32 -3.68 -55.38
CA ASP A 57 -19.62 -2.26 -55.22
C ASP A 57 -18.90 -1.68 -53.99
N SER A 58 -18.93 -2.38 -52.85
CA SER A 58 -18.25 -1.96 -51.60
C SER A 58 -16.74 -1.91 -51.76
N LYS A 59 -16.15 -2.91 -52.41
CA LYS A 59 -14.70 -2.95 -52.68
C LYS A 59 -14.27 -1.85 -53.68
N SER A 60 -15.18 -1.41 -54.54
CA SER A 60 -14.93 -0.25 -55.39
C SER A 60 -15.09 1.10 -54.67
N TYR A 61 -15.88 1.12 -53.58
CA TYR A 61 -16.11 2.30 -52.76
C TYR A 61 -14.99 2.52 -51.75
N ILE A 62 -14.49 1.47 -51.09
CA ILE A 62 -13.40 1.52 -50.11
C ILE A 62 -12.33 0.48 -50.42
N GLY A 63 -11.06 0.90 -50.49
CA GLY A 63 -9.93 0.00 -50.67
C GLY A 63 -9.65 -0.85 -49.45
N GLU A 64 -8.96 -1.99 -49.67
CA GLU A 64 -8.63 -2.91 -48.57
C GLU A 64 -7.84 -2.23 -47.47
N GLU A 65 -6.77 -1.53 -47.83
CA GLU A 65 -5.87 -0.85 -46.87
C GLU A 65 -6.66 0.17 -46.03
N GLU A 66 -7.47 1.01 -46.65
CA GLU A 66 -8.30 2.02 -45.97
C GLU A 66 -9.35 1.38 -45.06
N PHE A 67 -9.99 0.28 -45.48
CA PHE A 67 -10.96 -0.44 -44.67
C PHE A 67 -10.29 -1.01 -43.40
N LEU A 68 -9.14 -1.68 -43.56
CA LEU A 68 -8.40 -2.29 -42.43
C LEU A 68 -7.92 -1.18 -41.48
N GLU A 69 -7.34 -0.13 -42.01
CA GLU A 69 -6.84 1.00 -41.20
C GLU A 69 -7.97 1.66 -40.41
N ARG A 70 -9.11 1.88 -41.05
CA ARG A 70 -10.28 2.51 -40.41
C ARG A 70 -10.81 1.70 -39.24
N TYR A 71 -11.02 0.40 -39.42
CA TYR A 71 -11.46 -0.48 -38.33
C TYR A 71 -10.42 -0.60 -37.22
N ASN A 72 -9.15 -0.83 -37.56
CA ASN A 72 -8.08 -0.95 -36.58
C ASN A 72 -7.92 0.32 -35.74
N ASN A 73 -7.94 1.50 -36.39
CA ASN A 73 -7.80 2.77 -35.70
C ASN A 73 -9.00 3.07 -34.79
N ILE A 74 -10.23 2.85 -35.26
CA ILE A 74 -11.42 3.13 -34.47
C ILE A 74 -11.54 2.15 -33.31
N TYR A 75 -11.45 0.84 -33.56
CA TYR A 75 -11.62 -0.18 -32.53
C TYR A 75 -10.45 -0.20 -31.55
N GLY A 76 -9.25 0.12 -32.04
CA GLY A 76 -8.08 0.32 -31.16
C GLY A 76 -8.23 1.55 -30.27
N ALA A 77 -8.68 2.68 -30.82
CA ALA A 77 -8.85 3.92 -30.04
C ALA A 77 -9.93 3.82 -28.95
N ILE A 78 -11.00 3.06 -29.20
CA ILE A 78 -12.06 2.82 -28.20
C ILE A 78 -11.79 1.61 -27.30
N GLU A 79 -10.68 0.90 -27.48
CA GLU A 79 -10.31 -0.35 -26.75
C GLU A 79 -11.40 -1.43 -26.86
N ALA A 80 -11.97 -1.61 -28.07
CA ALA A 80 -13.06 -2.54 -28.30
C ALA A 80 -12.65 -3.99 -28.01
N SER A 81 -13.40 -4.68 -27.17
CA SER A 81 -13.18 -6.08 -26.79
C SER A 81 -14.49 -6.77 -26.39
N ASN A 82 -14.46 -8.09 -26.23
CA ASN A 82 -15.61 -8.89 -25.78
C ASN A 82 -16.89 -8.58 -26.56
N MET A 83 -16.76 -8.54 -27.89
CA MET A 83 -17.85 -8.19 -28.79
C MET A 83 -18.85 -9.34 -28.89
N ASP A 84 -20.14 -9.00 -28.92
CA ASP A 84 -21.24 -9.90 -29.25
C ASP A 84 -22.23 -9.22 -30.20
N ILE A 85 -22.69 -9.96 -31.21
CA ILE A 85 -23.62 -9.47 -32.21
C ILE A 85 -24.85 -10.38 -32.22
N GLN A 86 -26.03 -9.79 -32.01
CA GLN A 86 -27.30 -10.50 -31.96
C GLN A 86 -28.24 -10.04 -33.07
N ILE A 87 -28.66 -10.98 -33.92
CA ILE A 87 -29.63 -10.72 -34.99
C ILE A 87 -31.01 -10.52 -34.35
N VAL A 88 -31.65 -9.38 -34.61
CA VAL A 88 -32.99 -9.04 -34.06
C VAL A 88 -34.15 -9.25 -35.03
N GLY A 89 -33.83 -9.59 -36.29
CA GLY A 89 -34.86 -9.85 -37.29
C GLY A 89 -34.31 -9.95 -38.72
N GLU A 90 -35.18 -9.80 -39.66
CA GLU A 90 -34.89 -9.73 -41.09
C GLU A 90 -35.95 -8.90 -41.80
N LYS A 91 -35.54 -8.09 -42.76
CA LYS A 91 -36.43 -7.32 -43.62
C LYS A 91 -36.09 -7.57 -45.08
N GLU A 92 -37.05 -7.99 -45.89
CA GLU A 92 -36.86 -8.14 -47.32
C GLU A 92 -36.93 -6.75 -47.99
N ARG A 93 -35.84 -6.33 -48.65
CA ARG A 93 -35.74 -5.02 -49.29
C ARG A 93 -36.19 -5.08 -50.76
N ASP A 94 -35.74 -6.10 -51.45
CA ASP A 94 -36.13 -6.44 -52.82
C ASP A 94 -35.89 -7.90 -53.14
N LYS A 95 -36.16 -8.35 -54.39
CA LYS A 95 -35.97 -9.75 -54.80
C LYS A 95 -34.51 -10.24 -54.77
N LYS A 96 -33.51 -9.32 -54.61
CA LYS A 96 -32.07 -9.65 -54.67
C LYS A 96 -31.29 -9.29 -53.40
N SER A 97 -31.85 -8.54 -52.48
CA SER A 97 -31.20 -8.06 -51.28
C SER A 97 -32.06 -8.28 -50.04
N LEU A 98 -31.41 -8.56 -48.90
CA LEU A 98 -32.03 -8.70 -47.59
C LEU A 98 -31.30 -7.78 -46.60
N GLU A 99 -32.05 -7.15 -45.74
CA GLU A 99 -31.51 -6.42 -44.59
C GLU A 99 -31.63 -7.26 -43.33
N ILE A 100 -30.52 -7.36 -42.60
CA ILE A 100 -30.45 -8.04 -41.33
C ILE A 100 -30.22 -6.99 -40.24
N PRO A 101 -31.28 -6.63 -39.51
CA PRO A 101 -31.14 -5.78 -38.33
C PRO A 101 -30.48 -6.58 -37.20
N PHE A 102 -29.53 -5.95 -36.50
CA PHE A 102 -28.84 -6.56 -35.39
C PHE A 102 -28.45 -5.55 -34.31
N THR A 103 -28.10 -6.04 -33.15
CA THR A 103 -27.53 -5.24 -32.07
C THR A 103 -26.10 -5.73 -31.81
N MET A 104 -25.25 -4.85 -31.31
CA MET A 104 -23.88 -5.16 -30.94
C MET A 104 -23.62 -4.72 -29.51
N THR A 105 -23.03 -5.57 -28.71
CA THR A 105 -22.45 -5.20 -27.42
C THR A 105 -20.94 -5.35 -27.47
N MET A 106 -20.23 -4.46 -26.82
CA MET A 106 -18.78 -4.57 -26.67
C MET A 106 -18.32 -3.86 -25.39
N ASN A 107 -17.19 -4.30 -24.86
CA ASN A 107 -16.48 -3.53 -23.86
C ASN A 107 -15.63 -2.47 -24.57
N THR A 108 -15.59 -1.28 -23.99
CA THR A 108 -14.80 -0.15 -24.49
C THR A 108 -14.15 0.56 -23.31
N MET A 109 -13.30 1.54 -23.58
CA MET A 109 -12.71 2.40 -22.56
C MET A 109 -13.75 3.17 -21.71
N VAL A 110 -14.97 3.36 -22.22
CA VAL A 110 -16.08 3.97 -21.45
C VAL A 110 -16.99 2.91 -20.78
N GLY A 111 -16.55 1.66 -20.73
CA GLY A 111 -17.29 0.52 -20.18
C GLY A 111 -18.01 -0.29 -21.26
N LYS A 112 -18.93 -1.14 -20.82
CA LYS A 112 -19.74 -1.97 -21.72
C LYS A 112 -20.81 -1.12 -22.38
N ILE A 113 -20.83 -1.11 -23.72
CA ILE A 113 -21.83 -0.40 -24.51
C ILE A 113 -22.73 -1.38 -25.26
N GLU A 114 -23.97 -0.98 -25.48
CA GLU A 114 -24.94 -1.66 -26.33
C GLU A 114 -25.35 -0.70 -27.45
N LEU A 115 -25.07 -1.10 -28.69
CA LEU A 115 -25.40 -0.35 -29.89
C LEU A 115 -26.57 -1.04 -30.60
N LYS A 116 -27.58 -0.27 -30.92
CA LYS A 116 -28.80 -0.71 -31.61
C LYS A 116 -28.88 -0.09 -33.00
N ASP A 117 -29.87 -0.53 -33.76
CA ASP A 117 -30.20 0.02 -35.06
C ASP A 117 -29.13 -0.21 -36.15
N PHE A 118 -28.32 -1.27 -36.02
CA PHE A 118 -27.52 -1.74 -37.14
C PHE A 118 -28.38 -2.45 -38.18
N GLU A 119 -28.08 -2.21 -39.46
CA GLU A 119 -28.68 -2.94 -40.57
C GLU A 119 -27.58 -3.37 -41.56
N ALA A 120 -27.36 -4.68 -41.69
CA ALA A 120 -26.46 -5.24 -42.69
C ALA A 120 -27.24 -5.60 -43.97
N THR A 121 -26.89 -5.00 -45.10
CA THR A 121 -27.45 -5.35 -46.39
C THR A 121 -26.62 -6.42 -47.08
N LEU A 122 -27.24 -7.55 -47.43
CA LEU A 122 -26.61 -8.64 -48.19
C LEU A 122 -27.13 -8.65 -49.60
N VAL A 123 -26.24 -8.73 -50.57
CA VAL A 123 -26.53 -8.80 -52.02
C VAL A 123 -25.99 -10.11 -52.59
N LYS A 124 -26.67 -10.68 -53.59
CA LYS A 124 -26.23 -11.92 -54.23
C LYS A 124 -25.32 -11.63 -55.40
N GLU A 125 -24.06 -12.05 -55.35
CA GLU A 125 -23.06 -12.01 -56.41
C GLU A 125 -22.48 -13.40 -56.65
N ASP A 126 -22.35 -13.86 -57.87
CA ASP A 126 -21.73 -15.13 -58.26
C ASP A 126 -22.17 -16.35 -57.42
N ASN A 127 -23.47 -16.45 -57.14
CA ASN A 127 -24.10 -17.48 -56.28
C ASN A 127 -23.74 -17.44 -54.80
N ALA A 128 -23.03 -16.39 -54.32
CA ALA A 128 -22.74 -16.16 -52.88
C ALA A 128 -23.40 -14.86 -52.41
N TYR A 129 -23.72 -14.79 -51.12
CA TYR A 129 -24.19 -13.55 -50.51
C TYR A 129 -22.98 -12.75 -50.00
N LYS A 130 -22.93 -11.46 -50.35
CA LYS A 130 -21.87 -10.50 -50.02
C LYS A 130 -22.44 -9.32 -49.23
N ILE A 131 -21.64 -8.75 -48.37
CA ILE A 131 -22.01 -7.59 -47.54
C ILE A 131 -21.90 -6.33 -48.38
N LYS A 132 -22.97 -5.54 -48.46
CA LYS A 132 -22.94 -4.19 -48.96
C LYS A 132 -22.54 -3.26 -47.79
N TRP A 133 -21.26 -2.91 -47.75
CA TRP A 133 -20.68 -2.14 -46.66
C TRP A 133 -20.84 -0.63 -46.87
N ASN A 134 -21.06 0.09 -45.76
CA ASN A 134 -20.87 1.52 -45.61
C ASN A 134 -20.52 1.81 -44.12
N GLU A 135 -20.24 3.07 -43.77
CA GLU A 135 -19.80 3.53 -42.47
C GLU A 135 -20.78 3.19 -41.32
N SER A 136 -22.08 3.05 -41.62
CA SER A 136 -23.08 2.69 -40.61
C SER A 136 -22.88 1.28 -40.03
N LEU A 137 -22.02 0.45 -40.66
CA LEU A 137 -21.59 -0.82 -40.10
C LEU A 137 -20.44 -0.67 -39.07
N ILE A 138 -19.82 0.50 -38.95
CA ILE A 138 -18.90 0.80 -37.84
C ILE A 138 -19.74 1.30 -36.66
N PHE A 139 -20.51 2.34 -36.84
CA PHE A 139 -21.54 2.85 -35.92
C PHE A 139 -22.79 3.27 -36.70
N PRO A 140 -24.01 2.94 -36.23
CA PRO A 140 -25.23 3.16 -36.99
C PRO A 140 -25.45 4.61 -37.48
N GLN A 141 -24.96 5.60 -36.71
CA GLN A 141 -25.10 7.02 -37.04
C GLN A 141 -24.02 7.55 -38.00
N MET A 142 -23.01 6.73 -38.34
CA MET A 142 -21.84 7.14 -39.10
C MET A 142 -22.17 7.37 -40.58
N GLN A 143 -21.62 8.43 -41.13
CA GLN A 143 -21.71 8.82 -42.54
C GLN A 143 -20.31 8.88 -43.17
N PRO A 144 -20.19 8.97 -44.52
CA PRO A 144 -18.92 9.27 -45.18
C PRO A 144 -18.26 10.52 -44.58
N GLU A 145 -16.93 10.52 -44.46
CA GLU A 145 -16.09 11.60 -43.91
C GLU A 145 -16.18 11.79 -42.38
N ASP A 146 -17.10 11.14 -41.71
CA ASP A 146 -17.17 11.19 -40.24
C ASP A 146 -15.93 10.58 -39.60
N LYS A 147 -15.52 11.15 -38.46
CA LYS A 147 -14.42 10.66 -37.65
C LYS A 147 -14.91 10.25 -36.28
N VAL A 148 -14.44 9.10 -35.79
CA VAL A 148 -14.68 8.70 -34.40
C VAL A 148 -13.59 9.32 -33.51
N ARG A 149 -14.03 9.91 -32.41
CA ARG A 149 -13.19 10.55 -31.40
C ARG A 149 -13.51 10.04 -30.03
N VAL A 150 -12.54 10.20 -29.14
CA VAL A 150 -12.64 9.84 -27.73
C VAL A 150 -12.21 11.02 -26.89
N ASP A 151 -13.03 11.35 -25.89
CA ASP A 151 -12.67 12.26 -24.82
C ASP A 151 -12.54 11.47 -23.51
N ASP A 152 -11.40 11.61 -22.83
CA ASP A 152 -11.16 11.02 -21.52
C ASP A 152 -11.63 11.95 -20.41
N TYR A 153 -12.36 11.41 -19.45
CA TYR A 153 -12.80 12.09 -18.24
C TYR A 153 -12.08 11.46 -17.04
N TYR A 154 -11.01 12.09 -16.59
CA TYR A 154 -10.21 11.56 -15.48
C TYR A 154 -10.89 11.82 -14.14
N ALA A 155 -11.04 10.77 -13.36
CA ALA A 155 -11.45 10.86 -11.97
C ALA A 155 -10.33 11.48 -11.12
N LYS A 156 -10.71 12.23 -10.10
CA LYS A 156 -9.75 12.67 -9.07
C LYS A 156 -9.59 11.56 -8.05
N ARG A 157 -8.33 11.27 -7.69
CA ARG A 157 -8.04 10.37 -6.59
C ARG A 157 -8.39 11.05 -5.25
N GLY A 158 -9.07 10.33 -4.35
CA GLY A 158 -9.40 10.82 -3.02
C GLY A 158 -8.16 11.26 -2.25
N SER A 159 -8.30 12.24 -1.39
CA SER A 159 -7.22 12.75 -0.55
C SER A 159 -7.04 11.87 0.69
N ILE A 160 -5.82 11.83 1.21
CA ILE A 160 -5.53 11.27 2.53
C ILE A 160 -5.30 12.46 3.47
N LEU A 161 -6.12 12.54 4.51
CA LEU A 161 -6.13 13.65 5.46
C LEU A 161 -5.60 13.20 6.82
N ASP A 162 -4.98 14.12 7.56
CA ASP A 162 -4.64 13.93 8.96
C ASP A 162 -5.89 14.07 9.87
N ARG A 163 -5.71 13.92 11.19
CA ARG A 163 -6.80 14.05 12.18
C ARG A 163 -7.46 15.42 12.21
N ASN A 164 -6.78 16.46 11.74
CA ASN A 164 -7.25 17.84 11.70
C ASN A 164 -7.90 18.21 10.35
N GLY A 165 -7.83 17.29 9.35
CA GLY A 165 -8.33 17.52 8.00
C GLY A 165 -7.33 18.18 7.06
N ASN A 166 -6.05 18.27 7.42
CA ASN A 166 -5.00 18.72 6.51
C ASN A 166 -4.53 17.57 5.62
N PHE A 167 -4.04 17.90 4.44
CA PHE A 167 -3.62 16.90 3.46
C PHE A 167 -2.30 16.24 3.84
N LEU A 168 -2.30 14.90 3.88
CA LEU A 168 -1.09 14.07 3.87
C LEU A 168 -0.74 13.63 2.45
N ALA A 169 -1.76 13.38 1.62
CA ALA A 169 -1.62 13.14 0.19
C ALA A 169 -2.83 13.70 -0.56
N GLN A 170 -2.60 14.38 -1.68
CA GLN A 170 -3.65 14.93 -2.54
C GLN A 170 -3.19 15.06 -3.99
N ASP A 171 -4.15 15.15 -4.90
CA ASP A 171 -3.87 15.57 -6.26
C ASP A 171 -3.62 17.07 -6.31
N ASP A 172 -2.48 17.47 -6.84
CA ASP A 172 -2.02 18.86 -6.91
C ASP A 172 -1.13 19.03 -8.15
N MET A 173 -0.46 20.15 -8.28
CA MET A 173 0.44 20.42 -9.38
C MET A 173 1.90 20.40 -8.95
N VAL A 174 2.72 19.76 -9.77
CA VAL A 174 4.19 19.89 -9.77
C VAL A 174 4.62 20.75 -10.95
N LYS A 175 5.87 21.19 -10.93
CA LYS A 175 6.49 21.97 -12.01
C LYS A 175 7.32 21.02 -12.88
N SER A 176 6.86 20.77 -14.11
CA SER A 176 7.61 20.05 -15.13
C SER A 176 8.67 20.96 -15.71
N ILE A 177 9.93 20.59 -15.54
CA ILE A 177 11.09 21.30 -16.05
C ILE A 177 11.47 20.67 -17.38
N GLY A 178 11.46 21.46 -18.44
CA GLY A 178 11.85 21.03 -19.79
C GLY A 178 12.84 21.97 -20.42
N ILE A 179 13.53 21.49 -21.44
CA ILE A 179 14.49 22.24 -22.25
C ILE A 179 13.92 22.41 -23.66
N HIS A 180 13.96 23.62 -24.18
CA HIS A 180 13.69 23.94 -25.59
C HIS A 180 15.02 23.90 -26.34
N PRO A 181 15.36 22.83 -27.08
CA PRO A 181 16.71 22.64 -27.63
C PRO A 181 17.15 23.81 -28.51
N SER A 182 16.27 24.32 -29.41
CA SER A 182 16.59 25.45 -30.30
C SER A 182 16.97 26.74 -29.56
N LYS A 183 16.51 26.92 -28.31
CA LYS A 183 16.82 28.08 -27.46
C LYS A 183 17.94 27.79 -26.45
N PHE A 184 18.42 26.57 -26.38
CA PHE A 184 19.38 26.09 -25.36
C PHE A 184 20.80 25.91 -25.88
N GLU A 185 21.01 25.93 -27.22
CA GLU A 185 22.29 25.63 -27.87
C GLU A 185 23.42 26.62 -27.50
N ASN A 186 23.11 27.91 -27.30
CA ASN A 186 24.10 28.86 -26.85
C ASN A 186 24.57 28.51 -25.43
N GLU A 187 25.88 28.38 -25.21
CA GLU A 187 26.51 27.98 -23.93
C GLU A 187 25.94 26.65 -23.36
N LYS A 188 25.51 25.73 -24.21
CA LYS A 188 24.84 24.46 -23.85
C LYS A 188 25.53 23.70 -22.71
N VAL A 189 26.86 23.53 -22.80
CA VAL A 189 27.65 22.80 -21.77
C VAL A 189 27.55 23.48 -20.41
N ALA A 190 27.69 24.81 -20.36
CA ALA A 190 27.60 25.58 -19.11
C ALA A 190 26.17 25.51 -18.52
N LYS A 191 25.14 25.60 -19.35
CA LYS A 191 23.74 25.49 -18.97
C LYS A 191 23.40 24.09 -18.43
N ILE A 192 23.88 23.01 -19.09
CA ILE A 192 23.71 21.63 -18.60
C ILE A 192 24.36 21.46 -17.23
N LYS A 193 25.60 21.93 -17.06
CA LYS A 193 26.31 21.86 -15.79
C LYS A 193 25.58 22.61 -14.68
N SER A 194 25.08 23.82 -14.97
CA SER A 194 24.29 24.61 -14.00
C SER A 194 22.99 23.91 -13.61
N MET A 195 22.24 23.42 -14.61
CA MET A 195 21.00 22.69 -14.40
C MET A 195 21.22 21.40 -13.60
N ALA A 196 22.25 20.63 -13.93
CA ALA A 196 22.62 19.41 -13.23
C ALA A 196 22.94 19.66 -11.75
N ALA A 197 23.67 20.76 -11.46
CA ALA A 197 23.98 21.16 -10.09
C ALA A 197 22.73 21.61 -9.31
N ILE A 198 21.84 22.41 -9.91
CA ILE A 198 20.60 22.85 -9.28
C ILE A 198 19.65 21.68 -8.98
N LEU A 199 19.57 20.73 -9.91
CA LEU A 199 18.67 19.58 -9.81
C LEU A 199 19.30 18.40 -9.05
N ASP A 200 20.60 18.44 -8.75
CA ASP A 200 21.34 17.31 -8.18
C ASP A 200 21.17 16.02 -9.02
N ILE A 201 21.38 16.13 -10.34
CA ILE A 201 21.38 15.02 -11.30
C ILE A 201 22.68 14.99 -12.10
N SER A 202 22.95 13.92 -12.86
CA SER A 202 24.12 13.88 -13.73
C SER A 202 23.94 14.73 -14.98
N GLU A 203 25.03 15.33 -15.47
CA GLU A 203 25.04 16.03 -16.76
C GLU A 203 24.69 15.05 -17.89
N SER A 204 25.20 13.82 -17.84
CA SER A 204 24.91 12.76 -18.81
C SER A 204 23.42 12.46 -18.95
N TYR A 205 22.66 12.48 -17.84
CA TYR A 205 21.21 12.28 -17.90
C TYR A 205 20.52 13.35 -18.75
N ILE A 206 20.90 14.62 -18.58
CA ILE A 206 20.33 15.72 -19.38
C ILE A 206 20.74 15.56 -20.85
N GLU A 207 22.00 15.19 -21.12
CA GLU A 207 22.51 14.97 -22.48
C GLU A 207 21.78 13.82 -23.18
N GLU A 208 21.52 12.71 -22.47
CA GLU A 208 20.75 11.57 -22.98
C GLU A 208 19.32 11.96 -23.36
N GLN A 209 18.63 12.73 -22.50
CA GLN A 209 17.27 13.21 -22.80
C GLN A 209 17.26 14.13 -24.04
N LEU A 210 18.23 15.01 -24.15
CA LEU A 210 18.36 15.89 -25.32
C LEU A 210 18.71 15.11 -26.61
N ALA A 211 19.56 14.09 -26.52
CA ALA A 211 19.96 13.26 -27.65
C ALA A 211 18.81 12.35 -28.16
N ALA A 212 17.89 11.96 -27.29
CA ALA A 212 16.71 11.18 -27.68
C ALA A 212 15.68 11.99 -28.48
N ASN A 213 15.78 13.33 -28.47
CA ASN A 213 14.86 14.21 -29.20
C ASN A 213 15.36 14.47 -30.62
N THR A 214 14.54 14.15 -31.60
CA THR A 214 14.87 14.32 -33.04
C THR A 214 14.43 15.67 -33.61
N ASN A 215 13.59 16.44 -32.88
CA ASN A 215 13.08 17.74 -33.34
C ASN A 215 13.46 18.84 -32.33
N PRO A 216 14.37 19.78 -32.71
CA PRO A 216 14.84 20.83 -31.80
C PRO A 216 13.76 21.84 -31.36
N GLU A 217 12.62 21.87 -32.04
CA GLU A 217 11.47 22.72 -31.66
C GLU A 217 10.56 22.06 -30.61
N HIS A 218 10.71 20.78 -30.34
CA HIS A 218 9.96 20.11 -29.31
C HIS A 218 10.59 20.31 -27.94
N LEU A 219 9.75 20.63 -26.95
CA LEU A 219 10.16 20.70 -25.55
C LEU A 219 10.57 19.32 -25.06
N VAL A 220 11.78 19.20 -24.51
CA VAL A 220 12.31 17.96 -23.90
C VAL A 220 12.08 18.00 -22.39
N PRO A 221 11.15 17.22 -21.83
CA PRO A 221 10.94 17.17 -20.39
C PRO A 221 12.14 16.49 -19.71
N ILE A 222 12.63 17.07 -18.61
CA ILE A 222 13.78 16.55 -17.87
C ILE A 222 13.34 15.94 -16.54
N VAL A 223 12.73 16.75 -15.64
CA VAL A 223 12.24 16.31 -14.33
C VAL A 223 10.98 17.08 -13.94
N SER A 224 10.28 16.61 -12.90
CA SER A 224 9.27 17.38 -12.19
C SER A 224 9.80 17.83 -10.83
N VAL A 225 9.44 19.03 -10.38
CA VAL A 225 9.86 19.63 -9.10
C VAL A 225 8.61 20.04 -8.33
N LEU A 226 8.61 19.91 -7.01
CA LEU A 226 7.50 20.40 -6.17
C LEU A 226 7.33 21.90 -6.33
N LYS A 227 6.09 22.37 -6.41
CA LYS A 227 5.78 23.80 -6.60
C LYS A 227 6.28 24.70 -5.46
N TYR A 228 6.59 24.10 -4.30
CA TYR A 228 7.05 24.82 -3.10
C TYR A 228 8.57 25.01 -3.05
N ASP A 229 9.33 24.35 -3.92
CA ASP A 229 10.79 24.50 -4.01
C ASP A 229 11.13 25.77 -4.81
N SER A 230 10.77 26.91 -4.23
CA SER A 230 10.88 28.22 -4.88
C SER A 230 12.32 28.59 -5.23
N GLU A 231 13.29 28.21 -4.41
CA GLU A 231 14.71 28.49 -4.67
C GLU A 231 15.18 27.77 -5.93
N LYS A 232 14.92 26.48 -6.03
CA LYS A 232 15.27 25.67 -7.21
C LYS A 232 14.58 26.18 -8.46
N LEU A 233 13.28 26.49 -8.38
CA LEU A 233 12.50 27.01 -9.49
C LEU A 233 13.01 28.37 -9.98
N ASN A 234 13.36 29.28 -9.07
CA ASN A 234 13.92 30.59 -9.42
C ASN A 234 15.28 30.45 -10.10
N ASN A 235 16.16 29.59 -9.58
CA ASN A 235 17.46 29.35 -10.16
C ASN A 235 17.35 28.75 -11.59
N LEU A 236 16.41 27.82 -11.81
CA LEU A 236 16.16 27.24 -13.13
C LEU A 236 15.57 28.24 -14.12
N SER A 237 14.66 29.12 -13.68
CA SER A 237 14.02 30.12 -14.54
C SER A 237 14.99 31.15 -15.09
N GLY A 238 16.16 31.32 -14.48
CA GLY A 238 17.24 32.18 -14.94
C GLY A 238 18.06 31.59 -16.09
N ILE A 239 17.86 30.31 -16.45
CA ILE A 239 18.61 29.66 -17.53
C ILE A 239 17.80 29.73 -18.83
N GLU A 240 18.36 30.41 -19.85
CA GLU A 240 17.73 30.53 -21.16
C GLU A 240 17.47 29.17 -21.81
N GLY A 241 16.29 28.98 -22.39
CA GLY A 241 15.85 27.73 -23.02
C GLY A 241 15.21 26.72 -22.05
N ILE A 242 15.19 27.00 -20.76
CA ILE A 242 14.38 26.22 -19.80
C ILE A 242 12.93 26.73 -19.83
N GLN A 243 12.00 25.80 -19.85
CA GLN A 243 10.58 26.05 -19.72
C GLN A 243 10.02 25.30 -18.51
N ILE A 244 9.23 26.00 -17.71
CA ILE A 244 8.59 25.46 -16.49
C ILE A 244 7.08 25.46 -16.69
N ASN A 245 6.50 24.27 -16.75
CA ASN A 245 5.06 24.07 -16.97
C ASN A 245 4.39 23.46 -15.74
N ASN A 246 3.09 23.70 -15.58
CA ASN A 246 2.30 22.98 -14.61
C ASN A 246 2.02 21.55 -15.10
N LYS A 247 2.08 20.58 -14.19
CA LYS A 247 1.72 19.18 -14.45
C LYS A 247 0.96 18.65 -13.24
N ASN A 248 -0.21 18.05 -13.47
CA ASN A 248 -0.96 17.37 -12.41
C ASN A 248 -0.16 16.20 -11.87
N SER A 249 -0.17 16.02 -10.57
CA SER A 249 0.54 14.94 -9.88
C SER A 249 -0.07 14.69 -8.51
N ARG A 250 0.19 13.52 -7.95
CA ARG A 250 -0.01 13.25 -6.53
C ARG A 250 1.10 13.97 -5.76
N VAL A 251 0.77 14.60 -4.63
CA VAL A 251 1.72 15.32 -3.77
C VAL A 251 1.52 14.88 -2.33
N TYR A 252 2.62 14.70 -1.60
CA TYR A 252 2.66 14.22 -0.23
C TYR A 252 3.25 15.28 0.69
N THR A 253 2.68 15.44 1.88
CA THR A 253 3.19 16.34 2.93
C THR A 253 3.73 15.53 4.09
N GLY A 254 4.89 15.89 4.64
CA GLY A 254 5.53 15.19 5.77
C GLY A 254 6.84 14.50 5.42
N GLY A 255 7.19 14.42 4.12
CA GLY A 255 8.48 13.89 3.67
C GLY A 255 8.75 12.46 4.14
N GLU A 256 9.98 12.20 4.60
CA GLU A 256 10.40 10.87 5.06
C GLU A 256 9.58 10.34 6.25
N SER A 257 8.98 11.20 7.08
CA SER A 257 8.27 10.76 8.29
C SER A 257 7.00 9.96 7.99
N ILE A 258 6.42 10.13 6.81
CA ILE A 258 5.17 9.48 6.41
C ILE A 258 5.36 8.39 5.35
N GLY A 259 6.57 8.24 4.80
CA GLY A 259 6.82 7.41 3.61
C GLY A 259 6.28 6.00 3.72
N ASN A 260 6.67 5.27 4.76
CA ASN A 260 6.24 3.89 4.94
C ASN A 260 4.76 3.76 5.33
N LEU A 261 4.17 4.76 6.01
CA LEU A 261 2.76 4.74 6.39
C LEU A 261 1.86 5.08 5.21
N ILE A 262 2.09 6.22 4.58
CA ILE A 262 1.23 6.71 3.49
C ILE A 262 1.52 5.96 2.19
N GLY A 263 2.80 5.65 1.93
CA GLY A 263 3.19 5.02 0.67
C GLY A 263 3.19 6.02 -0.49
N TYR A 264 3.04 5.51 -1.70
CA TYR A 264 3.07 6.31 -2.93
C TYR A 264 2.26 5.66 -4.05
N VAL A 265 1.91 6.45 -5.05
CA VAL A 265 1.37 5.99 -6.32
C VAL A 265 2.44 5.99 -7.42
N SER A 266 2.30 5.12 -8.38
CA SER A 266 3.17 5.04 -9.56
C SER A 266 2.36 4.48 -10.74
N PRO A 267 2.81 4.66 -11.99
CA PRO A 267 2.17 4.03 -13.14
C PRO A 267 1.99 2.53 -12.95
N ILE A 268 0.85 2.02 -13.38
CA ILE A 268 0.53 0.60 -13.35
C ILE A 268 1.48 -0.18 -14.27
N THR A 269 1.98 -1.31 -13.81
CA THR A 269 2.80 -2.20 -14.66
C THR A 269 1.90 -3.09 -15.52
N ALA A 270 2.46 -3.70 -16.56
CA ALA A 270 1.71 -4.64 -17.42
C ALA A 270 1.17 -5.85 -16.63
N GLU A 271 1.91 -6.35 -15.65
CA GLU A 271 1.48 -7.44 -14.77
C GLU A 271 0.33 -7.00 -13.85
N GLU A 272 0.43 -5.83 -13.23
CA GLU A 272 -0.64 -5.28 -12.40
C GLU A 272 -1.90 -4.98 -13.21
N LEU A 273 -1.75 -4.50 -14.45
CA LEU A 273 -2.87 -4.27 -15.35
C LEU A 273 -3.61 -5.57 -15.68
N GLU A 274 -2.88 -6.64 -16.01
CA GLU A 274 -3.48 -7.95 -16.27
C GLU A 274 -4.18 -8.52 -15.03
N ASN A 275 -3.59 -8.36 -13.84
CA ASN A 275 -4.19 -8.81 -12.58
C ASN A 275 -5.42 -7.99 -12.17
N ASN A 276 -5.63 -6.80 -12.74
CA ASN A 276 -6.74 -5.90 -12.43
C ASN A 276 -7.59 -5.55 -13.67
N LYS A 277 -7.55 -6.35 -14.73
CA LYS A 277 -8.23 -6.09 -16.01
C LYS A 277 -9.73 -5.80 -15.89
N ASP A 278 -10.41 -6.40 -14.90
CA ASP A 278 -11.83 -6.23 -14.66
C ASP A 278 -12.15 -5.00 -13.78
N LYS A 279 -11.13 -4.27 -13.32
CA LYS A 279 -11.28 -3.09 -12.46
C LYS A 279 -11.24 -1.76 -13.21
N GLY A 280 -11.14 -1.75 -14.54
CA GLY A 280 -11.16 -0.54 -15.37
C GLY A 280 -9.90 0.32 -15.23
N TYR A 281 -8.72 -0.30 -15.11
CA TYR A 281 -7.43 0.38 -15.27
C TYR A 281 -7.06 0.47 -16.74
N SER A 282 -6.40 1.57 -17.11
CA SER A 282 -5.73 1.76 -18.40
C SER A 282 -4.22 1.72 -18.24
N HIS A 283 -3.48 1.67 -19.34
CA HIS A 283 -2.01 1.71 -19.34
C HIS A 283 -1.42 3.00 -18.73
N THR A 284 -2.21 4.06 -18.62
CA THR A 284 -1.81 5.35 -18.06
C THR A 284 -2.24 5.53 -16.61
N SER A 285 -2.99 4.58 -16.05
CA SER A 285 -3.50 4.66 -14.68
C SER A 285 -2.38 4.67 -13.65
N LEU A 286 -2.57 5.43 -12.57
CA LEU A 286 -1.76 5.35 -11.36
C LEU A 286 -2.39 4.34 -10.40
N ILE A 287 -1.55 3.59 -9.69
CA ILE A 287 -1.97 2.64 -8.66
C ILE A 287 -1.15 2.81 -7.39
N GLY A 288 -1.75 2.64 -6.23
CA GLY A 288 -1.07 2.64 -4.94
C GLY A 288 -0.10 1.46 -4.80
N LYS A 289 1.18 1.75 -4.57
CA LYS A 289 2.25 0.73 -4.51
C LYS A 289 2.55 0.26 -3.10
N ALA A 290 2.36 1.11 -2.11
CA ALA A 290 2.67 0.85 -0.72
C ALA A 290 1.76 1.66 0.21
N GLY A 291 1.78 1.35 1.50
CA GLY A 291 1.13 2.12 2.55
C GLY A 291 -0.38 2.27 2.37
N ILE A 292 -0.93 3.34 2.93
CA ILE A 292 -2.36 3.69 2.84
C ILE A 292 -2.81 3.86 1.39
N GLU A 293 -1.96 4.38 0.51
CA GLU A 293 -2.27 4.48 -0.92
C GLU A 293 -2.63 3.13 -1.54
N LYS A 294 -1.96 2.05 -1.10
CA LYS A 294 -2.24 0.67 -1.55
C LYS A 294 -3.40 0.04 -0.79
N VAL A 295 -3.44 0.20 0.52
CA VAL A 295 -4.46 -0.42 1.38
C VAL A 295 -5.86 0.07 1.02
N TYR A 296 -5.99 1.36 0.73
CA TYR A 296 -7.25 2.00 0.38
C TYR A 296 -7.39 2.30 -1.13
N GLU A 297 -6.67 1.55 -1.98
CA GLU A 297 -6.70 1.78 -3.43
C GLU A 297 -8.12 1.83 -3.99
N ASP A 298 -8.97 0.87 -3.64
CA ASP A 298 -10.34 0.78 -4.15
C ASP A 298 -11.25 1.95 -3.67
N THR A 299 -10.91 2.58 -2.54
CA THR A 299 -11.63 3.76 -2.00
C THR A 299 -11.07 5.06 -2.59
N LEU A 300 -9.73 5.18 -2.60
CA LEU A 300 -9.05 6.39 -3.05
C LEU A 300 -9.11 6.57 -4.56
N ARG A 301 -9.01 5.49 -5.33
CA ARG A 301 -9.06 5.55 -6.77
C ARG A 301 -10.48 5.86 -7.22
N GLY A 302 -10.68 6.89 -8.02
CA GLY A 302 -11.93 7.11 -8.71
C GLY A 302 -12.16 6.09 -9.83
N GLN A 303 -13.20 6.27 -10.56
CA GLN A 303 -13.48 5.56 -11.81
C GLN A 303 -13.44 6.58 -12.93
N ASP A 304 -12.50 6.42 -13.85
CA ASP A 304 -12.44 7.26 -15.04
C ASP A 304 -13.70 7.05 -15.88
N GLY A 305 -14.10 8.08 -16.56
CA GLY A 305 -15.15 8.09 -17.54
C GLY A 305 -14.60 8.48 -18.91
N GLY A 306 -15.47 8.69 -19.84
CA GLY A 306 -15.11 9.16 -21.15
C GLY A 306 -16.32 9.26 -22.05
N GLU A 307 -16.10 9.73 -23.26
CA GLU A 307 -17.11 9.81 -24.28
C GLU A 307 -16.55 9.36 -25.63
N ILE A 308 -17.23 8.43 -26.26
CA ILE A 308 -17.01 8.04 -27.65
C ILE A 308 -18.03 8.79 -28.47
N TYR A 309 -17.60 9.53 -29.48
CA TYR A 309 -18.49 10.32 -30.33
C TYR A 309 -18.03 10.36 -31.79
N ILE A 310 -18.97 10.65 -32.65
CA ILE A 310 -18.74 10.96 -34.06
C ILE A 310 -18.58 12.48 -34.22
N GLU A 311 -17.47 12.88 -34.81
CA GLU A 311 -17.18 14.24 -35.25
C GLU A 311 -17.64 14.40 -36.72
N ARG A 312 -18.67 15.23 -36.96
CA ARG A 312 -19.21 15.56 -38.27
C ARG A 312 -19.13 17.05 -38.48
N GLY A 313 -18.06 17.54 -39.09
CA GLY A 313 -17.79 18.96 -39.15
C GLY A 313 -17.65 19.57 -37.76
N GLU A 314 -18.57 20.46 -37.38
CA GLU A 314 -18.62 21.05 -36.03
C GLU A 314 -19.57 20.30 -35.07
N GLU A 315 -20.29 19.30 -35.56
CA GLU A 315 -21.25 18.53 -34.77
C GLU A 315 -20.58 17.39 -34.07
N LYS A 316 -20.93 17.22 -32.78
CA LYS A 316 -20.52 16.10 -31.93
C LYS A 316 -21.72 15.21 -31.66
N ILE A 317 -21.72 14.00 -32.20
CA ILE A 317 -22.79 13.00 -32.04
C ILE A 317 -22.29 11.95 -31.03
N SER A 318 -22.80 11.98 -29.82
CA SER A 318 -22.41 11.05 -28.75
C SER A 318 -22.88 9.63 -29.06
N ILE A 319 -21.98 8.66 -29.01
CA ILE A 319 -22.25 7.22 -29.12
C ILE A 319 -22.45 6.60 -27.74
N ALA A 320 -21.50 6.87 -26.87
CA ALA A 320 -21.53 6.38 -25.49
C ALA A 320 -20.76 7.34 -24.58
N LYS A 321 -21.27 7.54 -23.38
CA LYS A 321 -20.69 8.42 -22.37
C LYS A 321 -20.78 7.79 -20.98
N THR A 322 -19.69 7.84 -20.25
CA THR A 322 -19.65 7.51 -18.84
C THR A 322 -19.01 8.67 -18.08
N GLU A 323 -19.69 9.16 -17.07
CA GLU A 323 -19.16 10.23 -16.22
C GLU A 323 -18.08 9.67 -15.28
N ALA A 324 -17.01 10.45 -15.09
CA ALA A 324 -16.00 10.12 -14.10
C ALA A 324 -16.59 10.19 -12.69
N LYS A 325 -16.21 9.23 -11.84
CA LYS A 325 -16.55 9.22 -10.41
C LYS A 325 -15.28 9.39 -9.60
N ASN A 326 -15.19 10.50 -8.88
CA ASN A 326 -14.04 10.74 -8.01
C ASN A 326 -13.94 9.71 -6.90
N GLY A 327 -12.71 9.39 -6.48
CA GLY A 327 -12.43 8.63 -5.29
C GLY A 327 -12.88 9.37 -4.02
N GLN A 328 -12.95 8.63 -2.94
CA GLN A 328 -13.36 9.16 -1.62
C GLN A 328 -12.14 9.54 -0.80
N ASP A 329 -12.24 10.63 -0.07
CA ASP A 329 -11.22 11.06 0.89
C ASP A 329 -11.21 10.13 2.10
N ILE A 330 -10.01 9.90 2.66
CA ILE A 330 -9.80 9.15 3.89
C ILE A 330 -9.23 10.08 4.93
N LYS A 331 -9.81 10.07 6.14
CA LYS A 331 -9.30 10.83 7.26
C LYS A 331 -8.67 9.90 8.28
N LEU A 332 -7.35 10.07 8.51
CA LEU A 332 -6.60 9.28 9.47
C LEU A 332 -6.55 9.96 10.84
N SER A 333 -6.38 9.16 11.90
CA SER A 333 -6.14 9.62 13.27
C SER A 333 -4.74 10.20 13.49
N ILE A 334 -3.88 10.13 12.48
CA ILE A 334 -2.47 10.54 12.55
C ILE A 334 -2.33 12.03 12.90
N ASP A 335 -1.49 12.30 13.89
CA ASP A 335 -0.96 13.63 14.21
C ASP A 335 0.36 13.81 13.45
N PRO A 336 0.40 14.63 12.38
CA PRO A 336 1.59 14.74 11.54
C PRO A 336 2.79 15.38 12.27
N GLU A 337 2.56 16.22 13.28
CA GLU A 337 3.64 16.81 14.06
C GLU A 337 4.26 15.79 15.02
N LEU A 338 3.43 14.94 15.64
CA LEU A 338 3.90 13.82 16.46
C LEU A 338 4.66 12.82 15.59
N GLN A 339 4.12 12.45 14.42
CA GLN A 339 4.76 11.58 13.45
C GLN A 339 6.15 12.09 13.06
N ALA A 340 6.24 13.37 12.69
CA ALA A 340 7.50 14.03 12.33
C ALA A 340 8.48 14.10 13.52
N LYS A 341 7.98 14.38 14.72
CA LYS A 341 8.80 14.42 15.94
C LYS A 341 9.41 13.04 16.23
N ILE A 342 8.61 11.98 16.21
CA ILE A 342 9.10 10.61 16.41
C ILE A 342 10.15 10.27 15.36
N TYR A 343 9.87 10.52 14.07
CA TYR A 343 10.83 10.24 13.00
C TYR A 343 12.15 11.01 13.20
N SER A 344 12.07 12.28 13.59
CA SER A 344 13.27 13.10 13.82
C SER A 344 14.17 12.55 14.93
N GLU A 345 13.58 12.01 16.01
CA GLU A 345 14.33 11.36 17.09
C GLU A 345 14.98 10.04 16.62
N MET A 346 14.31 9.28 15.74
CA MET A 346 14.78 8.01 15.22
C MET A 346 15.74 8.14 14.04
N LYS A 347 15.89 9.34 13.45
CA LYS A 347 16.67 9.55 12.22
C LYS A 347 18.10 9.00 12.35
N GLY A 348 18.50 8.17 11.38
CA GLY A 348 19.81 7.50 11.38
C GLY A 348 19.89 6.23 12.25
N LYS A 349 18.77 5.77 12.79
CA LYS A 349 18.63 4.49 13.49
C LYS A 349 17.64 3.59 12.75
N LYS A 350 17.80 2.29 12.89
CA LYS A 350 16.83 1.30 12.42
C LYS A 350 15.86 1.00 13.56
N GLY A 351 14.58 1.05 13.28
CA GLY A 351 13.57 0.78 14.31
C GLY A 351 12.18 1.24 13.91
N ALA A 352 11.25 1.09 14.85
CA ALA A 352 9.86 1.49 14.68
C ALA A 352 9.28 2.10 15.97
N SER A 353 8.23 2.89 15.82
CA SER A 353 7.48 3.44 16.95
C SER A 353 6.01 3.57 16.59
N THR A 354 5.15 3.26 17.56
CA THR A 354 3.71 3.48 17.45
C THR A 354 3.20 4.22 18.68
N ALA A 355 2.35 5.22 18.46
CA ALA A 355 1.69 5.96 19.52
C ALA A 355 0.17 5.86 19.37
N VAL A 356 -0.55 5.64 20.48
CA VAL A 356 -2.01 5.52 20.53
C VAL A 356 -2.59 6.44 21.61
N ASP A 357 -3.82 6.88 21.38
CA ASP A 357 -4.64 7.51 22.41
C ASP A 357 -5.28 6.41 23.27
N PRO A 358 -4.95 6.33 24.59
CA PRO A 358 -5.47 5.26 25.45
C PRO A 358 -7.00 5.26 25.62
N LYS A 359 -7.66 6.40 25.46
CA LYS A 359 -9.10 6.55 25.68
C LYS A 359 -9.95 6.30 24.44
N THR A 360 -9.37 6.52 23.27
CA THR A 360 -10.12 6.42 22.00
C THR A 360 -9.66 5.27 21.10
N GLY A 361 -8.45 4.73 21.32
CA GLY A 361 -7.83 3.75 20.44
C GLY A 361 -7.30 4.35 19.14
N GLU A 362 -7.37 5.68 18.98
CA GLU A 362 -6.80 6.33 17.80
C GLU A 362 -5.31 6.14 17.73
N VAL A 363 -4.82 5.65 16.59
CA VAL A 363 -3.39 5.54 16.32
C VAL A 363 -2.88 6.89 15.88
N LEU A 364 -2.12 7.54 16.77
CA LEU A 364 -1.63 8.92 16.60
C LEU A 364 -0.41 8.99 15.69
N ALA A 365 0.42 7.96 15.70
CA ALA A 365 1.61 7.86 14.88
C ALA A 365 2.02 6.39 14.65
N MET A 366 2.55 6.11 13.46
CA MET A 366 3.20 4.86 13.07
C MET A 366 4.45 5.18 12.24
N VAL A 367 5.62 5.01 12.83
CA VAL A 367 6.89 5.43 12.26
C VAL A 367 7.80 4.23 12.03
N SER A 368 8.38 4.15 10.84
CA SER A 368 9.50 3.26 10.49
C SER A 368 10.73 4.10 10.15
N SER A 369 11.91 3.67 10.55
CA SER A 369 13.18 4.31 10.23
C SER A 369 14.23 3.22 9.89
N PRO A 370 15.04 3.44 8.82
CA PRO A 370 14.96 4.52 7.85
C PRO A 370 13.67 4.50 7.03
N SER A 371 13.38 5.59 6.33
CA SER A 371 12.21 5.76 5.49
C SER A 371 12.55 6.58 4.25
N TYR A 372 11.56 6.94 3.45
CA TYR A 372 11.73 7.68 2.19
C TYR A 372 10.68 8.80 2.06
N ASP A 373 11.00 9.82 1.28
CA ASP A 373 10.00 10.81 0.87
C ASP A 373 9.18 10.28 -0.32
N PRO A 374 7.85 10.10 -0.20
CA PRO A 374 7.01 9.60 -1.29
C PRO A 374 7.06 10.49 -2.55
N ASN A 375 7.33 11.78 -2.40
CA ASN A 375 7.42 12.71 -3.53
C ASN A 375 8.51 12.34 -4.54
N VAL A 376 9.51 11.55 -4.15
CA VAL A 376 10.55 11.04 -5.05
C VAL A 376 9.99 10.20 -6.21
N PHE A 377 8.85 9.52 -5.99
CA PHE A 377 8.20 8.68 -7.00
C PHE A 377 7.33 9.46 -7.99
N VAL A 378 6.95 10.67 -7.64
CA VAL A 378 6.11 11.55 -8.47
C VAL A 378 6.89 12.75 -9.03
N THR A 379 8.11 12.94 -8.56
CA THR A 379 9.06 13.95 -9.07
C THR A 379 10.26 13.29 -9.73
N TYR A 380 11.39 13.18 -9.04
CA TYR A 380 12.60 12.50 -9.51
C TYR A 380 13.51 12.12 -8.33
N LYS A 381 14.41 11.17 -8.58
CA LYS A 381 15.45 10.79 -7.63
C LYS A 381 16.71 11.62 -7.91
N THR A 382 17.13 12.42 -6.94
CA THR A 382 18.40 13.14 -7.02
C THR A 382 19.59 12.16 -6.92
N LYS A 383 20.77 12.63 -7.31
CA LYS A 383 22.02 11.87 -7.17
C LYS A 383 22.27 11.53 -5.70
N THR A 384 22.10 12.52 -4.80
CA THR A 384 22.26 12.34 -3.36
C THR A 384 21.32 11.27 -2.81
N ILE A 385 20.05 11.28 -3.20
CA ILE A 385 19.05 10.27 -2.77
C ILE A 385 19.44 8.88 -3.30
N LYS A 386 19.90 8.77 -4.56
CA LYS A 386 20.35 7.48 -5.11
C LYS A 386 21.51 6.90 -4.31
N GLU A 387 22.54 7.71 -4.01
CA GLU A 387 23.71 7.31 -3.22
C GLU A 387 23.33 6.92 -1.77
N GLN A 388 22.35 7.59 -1.18
CA GLN A 388 21.83 7.23 0.14
C GLN A 388 21.07 5.89 0.11
N TRP A 389 20.23 5.68 -0.88
CA TRP A 389 19.45 4.44 -1.01
C TRP A 389 20.32 3.23 -1.35
N GLU A 390 21.38 3.42 -2.12
CA GLU A 390 22.40 2.37 -2.36
C GLU A 390 23.08 1.93 -1.06
N LYS A 391 23.38 2.87 -0.15
CA LYS A 391 23.96 2.57 1.16
C LYS A 391 22.98 1.88 2.10
N LEU A 392 21.69 2.15 1.96
CA LEU A 392 20.62 1.55 2.75
C LEU A 392 20.19 0.18 2.24
N ASP A 393 20.60 -0.20 1.02
CA ASP A 393 20.31 -1.51 0.40
C ASP A 393 18.80 -1.89 0.45
N GLY A 394 17.92 -0.92 0.26
CA GLY A 394 16.47 -1.11 0.28
C GLY A 394 15.81 -0.97 1.64
N GLU A 395 16.56 -0.88 2.74
CA GLU A 395 16.04 -0.84 4.11
C GLU A 395 15.08 0.33 4.39
N GLN A 396 15.13 1.40 3.60
CA GLN A 396 14.17 2.51 3.69
C GLN A 396 12.74 2.11 3.32
N PHE A 397 12.57 0.97 2.63
CA PHE A 397 11.25 0.43 2.28
C PHE A 397 10.73 -0.60 3.27
N ASP A 398 11.55 -0.99 4.25
CA ASP A 398 11.14 -1.93 5.29
C ASP A 398 10.11 -1.27 6.22
N ASN A 399 8.93 -1.84 6.26
CA ASN A 399 7.86 -1.36 7.11
C ASN A 399 7.98 -1.96 8.51
N ARG A 400 8.92 -1.45 9.31
CA ARG A 400 9.29 -2.00 10.62
C ARG A 400 8.18 -1.90 11.67
N PHE A 401 7.27 -0.95 11.57
CA PHE A 401 6.15 -0.89 12.52
C PHE A 401 5.13 -2.02 12.31
N ASN A 402 5.19 -2.68 11.16
CA ASN A 402 4.35 -3.83 10.80
C ASN A 402 4.85 -5.14 11.37
N ASN A 403 6.16 -5.21 11.63
CA ASN A 403 6.84 -6.42 12.04
C ASN A 403 6.62 -6.70 13.52
N VAL A 404 6.78 -7.96 13.91
CA VAL A 404 6.75 -8.41 15.30
C VAL A 404 8.15 -8.72 15.79
N TYR A 405 8.39 -8.43 17.06
CA TYR A 405 9.68 -8.56 17.73
C TYR A 405 9.50 -9.16 19.11
N ALA A 406 10.53 -9.80 19.64
CA ALA A 406 10.52 -10.20 21.04
C ALA A 406 10.39 -8.95 21.94
N PRO A 407 9.37 -8.87 22.81
CA PRO A 407 9.07 -7.67 23.59
C PRO A 407 10.07 -7.40 24.72
N GLY A 408 10.87 -8.41 25.10
CA GLY A 408 11.74 -8.31 26.25
C GLY A 408 10.99 -7.88 27.51
N SER A 409 11.63 -7.13 28.36
CA SER A 409 11.04 -6.71 29.65
C SER A 409 9.76 -5.86 29.55
N THR A 410 9.30 -5.46 28.35
CA THR A 410 7.99 -4.83 28.21
C THR A 410 6.85 -5.82 28.46
N MET A 411 7.07 -7.13 28.25
CA MET A 411 6.12 -8.20 28.55
C MET A 411 5.77 -8.31 30.05
N LYS A 412 6.59 -7.76 30.93
CA LYS A 412 6.40 -7.83 32.37
C LYS A 412 5.11 -7.19 32.87
N LEU A 413 4.56 -6.23 32.13
CA LEU A 413 3.22 -5.69 32.41
C LEU A 413 2.15 -6.79 32.28
N VAL A 414 2.18 -7.52 31.18
CA VAL A 414 1.23 -8.61 30.91
C VAL A 414 1.33 -9.69 31.99
N THR A 415 2.55 -10.12 32.30
CA THR A 415 2.79 -11.15 33.35
C THR A 415 2.32 -10.68 34.72
N ALA A 416 2.61 -9.42 35.10
CA ALA A 416 2.17 -8.85 36.38
C ALA A 416 0.64 -8.79 36.47
N ALA A 417 -0.02 -8.33 35.42
CA ALA A 417 -1.48 -8.22 35.35
C ALA A 417 -2.16 -9.59 35.49
N ILE A 418 -1.68 -10.60 34.75
CA ILE A 418 -2.18 -11.97 34.84
C ILE A 418 -1.95 -12.53 36.26
N GLY A 419 -0.75 -12.36 36.83
CA GLY A 419 -0.44 -12.83 38.19
C GLY A 419 -1.32 -12.21 39.26
N LEU A 420 -1.65 -10.93 39.15
CA LEU A 420 -2.59 -10.23 40.02
C LEU A 420 -4.03 -10.72 39.86
N ASP A 421 -4.46 -10.99 38.63
CA ASP A 421 -5.81 -11.46 38.32
C ASP A 421 -6.06 -12.89 38.76
N GLU A 422 -5.04 -13.77 38.62
CA GLU A 422 -5.06 -15.15 39.09
C GLU A 422 -4.82 -15.29 40.61
N GLY A 423 -4.47 -14.18 41.28
CA GLY A 423 -4.22 -14.15 42.72
C GLY A 423 -2.94 -14.87 43.15
N VAL A 424 -2.04 -15.17 42.21
CA VAL A 424 -0.74 -15.79 42.48
C VAL A 424 0.37 -14.76 42.75
N LEU A 425 0.04 -13.48 42.55
CA LEU A 425 0.90 -12.34 42.81
C LEU A 425 0.21 -11.40 43.80
N ASN A 426 0.84 -11.13 44.92
CA ASN A 426 0.49 -10.07 45.85
C ASN A 426 1.49 -8.92 45.68
N PRO A 427 1.06 -7.68 45.30
CA PRO A 427 2.00 -6.60 45.01
C PRO A 427 2.85 -6.16 46.20
N GLU A 428 2.38 -6.38 47.44
CA GLU A 428 3.07 -5.98 48.66
C GLU A 428 4.00 -7.08 49.22
N GLU A 429 3.83 -8.32 48.74
CA GLU A 429 4.59 -9.46 49.24
C GLU A 429 5.97 -9.53 48.61
N GLY A 430 7.00 -9.62 49.47
CA GLY A 430 8.38 -9.77 49.02
C GLY A 430 8.71 -11.21 48.64
N MET A 431 9.37 -11.40 47.50
CA MET A 431 9.91 -12.69 47.07
C MET A 431 11.39 -12.78 47.40
N ASP A 432 11.79 -13.81 48.16
CA ASP A 432 13.22 -14.11 48.45
C ASP A 432 13.89 -14.65 47.16
N ILE A 433 14.76 -13.83 46.58
CA ILE A 433 15.59 -14.17 45.43
C ILE A 433 17.05 -13.86 45.79
N LYS A 434 17.90 -14.87 45.76
CA LYS A 434 19.32 -14.73 46.13
C LYS A 434 20.24 -14.86 44.93
N GLY A 435 21.20 -13.95 44.83
CA GLY A 435 22.21 -13.96 43.79
C GLY A 435 21.69 -13.46 42.44
N LEU A 436 22.50 -13.59 41.41
CA LEU A 436 22.22 -13.08 40.06
C LEU A 436 21.67 -14.13 39.11
N GLU A 437 21.68 -15.40 39.50
CA GLU A 437 21.26 -16.55 38.69
C GLU A 437 20.26 -17.41 39.44
N TRP A 438 19.29 -17.96 38.75
CA TRP A 438 18.30 -18.86 39.31
C TRP A 438 17.94 -19.97 38.33
N GLN A 439 17.67 -21.12 38.88
CA GLN A 439 17.21 -22.33 38.20
C GLN A 439 16.15 -22.98 39.07
N LYS A 440 15.03 -23.44 38.48
CA LYS A 440 13.96 -24.06 39.25
C LYS A 440 14.44 -25.32 39.98
N ASP A 441 15.03 -26.23 39.24
CA ASP A 441 15.60 -27.49 39.77
C ASP A 441 16.52 -28.13 38.69
N ALA A 442 17.01 -29.35 39.01
CA ALA A 442 17.94 -30.08 38.15
C ALA A 442 17.36 -30.50 36.79
N SER A 443 16.02 -30.50 36.59
CA SER A 443 15.38 -30.84 35.31
C SER A 443 15.69 -29.83 34.21
N TRP A 444 16.07 -28.60 34.58
CA TRP A 444 16.48 -27.55 33.65
C TRP A 444 17.91 -27.73 33.12
N GLY A 445 18.65 -28.76 33.63
CA GLY A 445 20.02 -29.01 33.21
C GLY A 445 20.95 -27.86 33.57
N GLY A 446 21.57 -27.24 32.54
CA GLY A 446 22.45 -26.08 32.73
C GLY A 446 21.77 -24.73 32.51
N TYR A 447 20.46 -24.73 32.23
CA TYR A 447 19.72 -23.48 31.93
C TYR A 447 19.51 -22.68 33.22
N LYS A 448 19.85 -21.39 33.16
CA LYS A 448 19.67 -20.46 34.28
C LYS A 448 19.09 -19.15 33.78
N ILE A 449 18.16 -18.58 34.53
CA ILE A 449 17.66 -17.23 34.34
C ILE A 449 18.53 -16.27 35.13
N THR A 450 18.93 -15.16 34.50
CA THR A 450 19.79 -14.15 35.12
C THR A 450 19.03 -12.86 35.35
N ARG A 451 19.40 -12.11 36.39
CA ARG A 451 18.96 -10.74 36.65
C ARG A 451 20.15 -9.78 36.68
N VAL A 452 19.91 -8.51 36.34
CA VAL A 452 20.97 -7.50 36.26
C VAL A 452 21.50 -7.07 37.62
N LYS A 453 20.63 -7.03 38.66
CA LYS A 453 20.93 -6.49 39.96
C LYS A 453 20.36 -7.38 41.07
N ASP A 454 21.14 -7.64 42.12
CA ASP A 454 20.66 -8.19 43.39
C ASP A 454 20.52 -7.04 44.38
N PRO A 455 19.31 -6.64 44.80
CA PRO A 455 19.11 -5.54 45.75
C PRO A 455 19.43 -5.92 47.19
N GLY A 456 19.75 -7.19 47.48
CA GLY A 456 20.13 -7.68 48.83
C GLY A 456 18.96 -7.71 49.81
N LYS A 457 17.72 -7.72 49.33
CA LYS A 457 16.48 -7.81 50.11
C LYS A 457 15.43 -8.59 49.33
N ASP A 458 14.40 -9.04 50.02
CA ASP A 458 13.20 -9.54 49.36
C ASP A 458 12.59 -8.43 48.48
N ILE A 459 12.17 -8.76 47.28
CA ILE A 459 11.63 -7.81 46.32
C ILE A 459 10.14 -8.06 46.08
N ASN A 460 9.35 -7.01 46.18
CA ASN A 460 7.94 -6.99 45.80
C ASN A 460 7.75 -6.61 44.32
N LEU A 461 6.48 -6.51 43.87
CA LEU A 461 6.17 -6.16 42.48
C LEU A 461 6.85 -4.86 42.05
N ARG A 462 6.77 -3.79 42.88
CA ARG A 462 7.35 -2.49 42.59
C ARG A 462 8.86 -2.54 42.38
N ASP A 463 9.58 -3.24 43.26
CA ASP A 463 11.02 -3.44 43.11
C ASP A 463 11.37 -4.30 41.88
N ALA A 464 10.61 -5.37 41.65
CA ALA A 464 10.83 -6.25 40.50
C ALA A 464 10.66 -5.54 39.14
N VAL A 465 9.67 -4.68 39.03
CA VAL A 465 9.45 -3.86 37.84
C VAL A 465 10.54 -2.79 37.70
N LYS A 466 10.85 -2.07 38.79
CA LYS A 466 11.86 -1.02 38.84
C LYS A 466 13.25 -1.50 38.43
N TYR A 467 13.69 -2.64 38.94
CA TYR A 467 15.00 -3.22 38.62
C TYR A 467 14.96 -4.16 37.41
N SER A 468 13.77 -4.36 36.83
CA SER A 468 13.57 -5.27 35.69
C SER A 468 14.00 -6.71 35.97
N ASP A 469 13.61 -7.28 37.10
CA ASP A 469 14.06 -8.60 37.58
C ASP A 469 13.42 -9.74 36.77
N ASN A 470 14.24 -10.48 36.00
CA ASN A 470 13.76 -11.60 35.19
C ASN A 470 13.37 -12.81 36.04
N ILE A 471 14.11 -13.04 37.13
CA ILE A 471 13.89 -14.21 38.00
C ILE A 471 12.53 -14.11 38.70
N TYR A 472 12.17 -12.89 39.14
CA TYR A 472 10.86 -12.63 39.74
C TYR A 472 9.74 -12.98 38.74
N PHE A 473 9.79 -12.43 37.53
CA PHE A 473 8.74 -12.63 36.54
C PHE A 473 8.70 -14.05 35.97
N ALA A 474 9.82 -14.73 35.86
CA ALA A 474 9.85 -16.15 35.51
C ALA A 474 9.14 -17.01 36.55
N ARG A 475 9.40 -16.75 37.87
CA ARG A 475 8.70 -17.45 38.95
C ARG A 475 7.21 -17.14 38.99
N VAL A 476 6.82 -15.89 38.73
CA VAL A 476 5.41 -15.51 38.60
C VAL A 476 4.75 -16.26 37.43
N ALA A 477 5.38 -16.32 36.27
CA ALA A 477 4.83 -17.04 35.10
C ALA A 477 4.65 -18.54 35.39
N LEU A 478 5.63 -19.17 36.06
CA LEU A 478 5.52 -20.58 36.48
C LEU A 478 4.39 -20.81 37.49
N ASN A 479 4.15 -19.86 38.40
CA ASN A 479 3.05 -19.93 39.37
C ASN A 479 1.67 -19.71 38.69
N ILE A 480 1.60 -18.89 37.66
CA ILE A 480 0.41 -18.72 36.82
C ILE A 480 0.07 -20.04 36.10
N GLY A 481 1.08 -20.70 35.53
CA GLY A 481 0.91 -21.90 34.72
C GLY A 481 0.50 -21.60 33.27
N GLU A 482 0.65 -22.61 32.40
CA GLU A 482 0.49 -22.48 30.95
C GLU A 482 -0.88 -21.93 30.52
N ASP A 483 -1.96 -22.65 30.92
CA ASP A 483 -3.32 -22.30 30.42
C ASP A 483 -3.76 -20.92 30.86
N ALA A 484 -3.53 -20.54 32.11
CA ALA A 484 -3.89 -19.24 32.65
C ALA A 484 -3.04 -18.14 32.02
N PHE A 485 -1.75 -18.40 31.75
CA PHE A 485 -0.87 -17.44 31.09
C PHE A 485 -1.30 -17.16 29.66
N ILE A 486 -1.59 -18.22 28.87
CA ILE A 486 -2.07 -18.07 27.48
C ILE A 486 -3.41 -17.33 27.43
N ASN A 487 -4.36 -17.69 28.30
CA ASN A 487 -5.67 -17.03 28.33
C ASN A 487 -5.55 -15.56 28.79
N GLY A 488 -4.73 -15.28 29.78
CA GLY A 488 -4.48 -13.92 30.24
C GLY A 488 -3.77 -13.06 29.16
N ALA A 489 -2.82 -13.64 28.41
CA ALA A 489 -2.16 -12.96 27.29
C ALA A 489 -3.13 -12.56 26.17
N LYS A 490 -4.17 -13.38 25.90
CA LYS A 490 -5.25 -13.03 24.94
C LYS A 490 -6.08 -11.83 25.39
N ASN A 491 -6.17 -11.56 26.69
CA ASN A 491 -6.84 -10.35 27.18
C ASN A 491 -6.06 -9.07 26.82
N PHE A 492 -4.80 -9.21 26.42
CA PHE A 492 -3.98 -8.15 25.83
C PHE A 492 -3.91 -8.24 24.30
N GLY A 493 -4.64 -9.17 23.67
CA GLY A 493 -4.63 -9.41 22.23
C GLY A 493 -3.45 -10.23 21.72
N ILE A 494 -2.57 -10.74 22.59
CA ILE A 494 -1.40 -11.50 22.18
C ILE A 494 -1.83 -12.87 21.65
N GLY A 495 -1.38 -13.21 20.42
CA GLY A 495 -1.75 -14.43 19.71
C GLY A 495 -3.12 -14.40 19.04
N GLU A 496 -3.71 -13.21 18.94
CA GLU A 496 -4.95 -12.95 18.21
C GLU A 496 -4.74 -11.96 17.07
N GLU A 497 -5.56 -12.03 16.05
CA GLU A 497 -5.55 -11.06 14.95
C GLU A 497 -6.21 -9.75 15.41
N ILE A 498 -5.49 -8.65 15.22
CA ILE A 498 -6.06 -7.32 15.48
C ILE A 498 -6.91 -6.90 14.29
N THR A 499 -8.19 -6.60 14.53
CA THR A 499 -9.01 -5.92 13.53
C THR A 499 -8.53 -4.47 13.44
N PHE A 500 -7.75 -4.18 12.41
CA PHE A 500 -7.14 -2.87 12.18
C PHE A 500 -7.08 -2.59 10.69
N GLU A 501 -7.24 -1.35 10.28
CA GLU A 501 -7.37 -0.97 8.88
C GLU A 501 -6.06 -1.10 8.08
N TYR A 502 -4.95 -1.16 8.77
CA TYR A 502 -3.63 -1.38 8.16
C TYR A 502 -3.18 -2.82 8.41
N PRO A 503 -2.71 -3.56 7.39
CA PRO A 503 -2.25 -4.93 7.58
C PRO A 503 -1.05 -4.99 8.52
N MET A 504 -1.14 -5.77 9.60
CA MET A 504 -0.09 -5.98 10.59
C MET A 504 0.30 -7.45 10.64
N GLU A 505 1.56 -7.75 10.98
CA GLU A 505 1.93 -9.09 11.39
C GLU A 505 1.28 -9.43 12.72
N SER A 506 0.77 -10.65 12.86
CA SER A 506 0.10 -11.07 14.08
C SER A 506 1.11 -11.33 15.19
N SER A 507 0.82 -10.83 16.41
CA SER A 507 1.55 -11.22 17.60
C SER A 507 1.41 -12.71 17.87
N GLN A 508 2.37 -13.30 18.57
CA GLN A 508 2.30 -14.70 18.98
C GLN A 508 2.81 -14.90 20.41
N ILE A 509 2.29 -15.92 21.09
CA ILE A 509 2.78 -16.32 22.41
C ILE A 509 3.93 -17.32 22.30
N SER A 510 3.89 -18.18 21.29
CA SER A 510 4.91 -19.16 20.91
C SER A 510 4.67 -19.65 19.48
N ASN A 511 5.64 -20.37 18.91
CA ASN A 511 5.55 -20.89 17.53
C ASN A 511 4.43 -21.94 17.36
N ASP A 512 4.17 -22.74 18.38
CA ASP A 512 3.15 -23.81 18.39
C ASP A 512 1.90 -23.44 19.19
N LYS A 513 1.82 -22.20 19.69
CA LYS A 513 0.73 -21.65 20.51
C LYS A 513 0.59 -22.33 21.88
N THR A 514 1.63 -23.04 22.36
CA THR A 514 1.67 -23.69 23.67
C THR A 514 2.85 -23.17 24.48
N LEU A 515 2.80 -23.33 25.83
CA LEU A 515 3.88 -23.01 26.75
C LEU A 515 4.18 -24.22 27.65
N SER A 516 3.99 -25.44 27.12
CA SER A 516 4.11 -26.70 27.84
C SER A 516 5.52 -27.01 28.36
N LYS A 517 6.56 -26.35 27.80
CA LYS A 517 7.91 -26.42 28.30
C LYS A 517 8.11 -25.37 29.40
N GLU A 518 8.41 -25.81 30.63
CA GLU A 518 8.57 -24.89 31.76
C GLU A 518 9.57 -23.75 31.51
N ILE A 519 10.69 -24.03 30.83
CA ILE A 519 11.69 -23.03 30.50
C ILE A 519 11.08 -21.98 29.54
N LEU A 520 10.30 -22.43 28.54
CA LEU A 520 9.64 -21.51 27.60
C LEU A 520 8.61 -20.64 28.32
N LEU A 521 7.80 -21.21 29.21
CA LEU A 521 6.84 -20.45 30.03
C LEU A 521 7.57 -19.41 30.90
N ALA A 522 8.66 -19.82 31.56
CA ALA A 522 9.46 -18.92 32.38
C ALA A 522 10.07 -17.78 31.58
N ASP A 523 10.62 -18.06 30.39
CA ASP A 523 11.23 -17.07 29.50
C ASP A 523 10.17 -16.12 28.94
N THR A 524 9.00 -16.62 28.55
CA THR A 524 7.86 -15.83 28.11
C THR A 524 7.42 -14.84 29.18
N GLY A 525 7.50 -15.20 30.45
CA GLY A 525 7.14 -14.33 31.57
C GLY A 525 7.91 -13.02 31.67
N TYR A 526 9.11 -12.92 31.07
CA TYR A 526 9.87 -11.67 30.98
C TYR A 526 10.18 -11.26 29.54
N GLY A 527 9.44 -11.84 28.56
CA GLY A 527 9.40 -11.40 27.16
C GLY A 527 10.55 -11.93 26.30
N GLN A 528 11.13 -13.06 26.69
CA GLN A 528 12.06 -13.83 25.90
C GLN A 528 11.37 -15.13 25.40
N GLY A 529 12.12 -16.07 24.88
CA GLY A 529 11.56 -17.29 24.28
C GLY A 529 11.02 -17.03 22.88
N GLU A 530 9.74 -17.36 22.67
CA GLU A 530 9.12 -17.33 21.33
C GLU A 530 7.98 -16.28 21.21
N VAL A 531 7.75 -15.48 22.27
CA VAL A 531 6.73 -14.44 22.25
C VAL A 531 7.19 -13.29 21.34
N LEU A 532 6.27 -12.86 20.44
CA LEU A 532 6.50 -11.76 19.51
C LEU A 532 5.34 -10.77 19.56
N MET A 533 5.66 -9.47 19.53
CA MET A 533 4.71 -8.35 19.55
C MET A 533 5.17 -7.25 18.62
N SER A 534 4.23 -6.60 17.94
CA SER A 534 4.50 -5.38 17.17
C SER A 534 4.63 -4.16 18.11
N PRO A 535 5.18 -3.04 17.63
CA PRO A 535 5.13 -1.79 18.37
C PRO A 535 3.71 -1.35 18.73
N LEU A 536 2.73 -1.65 17.89
CA LEU A 536 1.32 -1.38 18.18
C LEU A 536 0.81 -2.23 19.36
N ASP A 537 1.09 -3.54 19.36
CA ASP A 537 0.69 -4.43 20.47
C ASP A 537 1.25 -3.95 21.82
N VAL A 538 2.53 -3.55 21.83
CA VAL A 538 3.18 -3.05 23.05
C VAL A 538 2.55 -1.72 23.49
N ALA A 539 2.28 -0.79 22.59
CA ALA A 539 1.62 0.49 22.91
C ALA A 539 0.20 0.26 23.46
N LEU A 540 -0.57 -0.64 22.83
CA LEU A 540 -1.92 -1.01 23.27
C LEU A 540 -1.91 -1.66 24.65
N ALA A 541 -0.99 -2.59 24.92
CA ALA A 541 -0.87 -3.22 26.24
C ALA A 541 -0.67 -2.17 27.35
N TYR A 542 0.20 -1.19 27.13
CA TYR A 542 0.47 -0.14 28.10
C TYR A 542 -0.62 0.94 28.16
N SER A 543 -1.44 1.10 27.11
CA SER A 543 -2.60 2.00 27.12
C SER A 543 -3.61 1.66 28.21
N ALA A 544 -3.71 0.36 28.58
CA ALA A 544 -4.57 -0.10 29.66
C ALA A 544 -4.27 0.58 31.01
N LEU A 545 -3.01 0.94 31.29
CA LEU A 545 -2.64 1.68 32.49
C LEU A 545 -3.22 3.09 32.55
N GLY A 546 -3.46 3.71 31.39
CA GLY A 546 -4.05 5.03 31.25
C GLY A 546 -5.56 5.04 31.03
N ASN A 547 -6.19 3.86 30.94
CA ASN A 547 -7.60 3.71 30.63
C ASN A 547 -8.31 2.71 31.55
N ASN A 548 -7.98 2.73 32.83
CA ASN A 548 -8.63 1.92 33.87
C ASN A 548 -8.64 0.39 33.60
N GLY A 549 -7.66 -0.08 32.85
CA GLY A 549 -7.47 -1.49 32.51
C GLY A 549 -8.04 -1.93 31.16
N ASP A 550 -8.77 -1.07 30.48
CA ASP A 550 -9.33 -1.34 29.16
C ASP A 550 -8.35 -0.92 28.04
N ILE A 551 -8.25 -1.77 27.03
CA ILE A 551 -7.61 -1.50 25.76
C ILE A 551 -8.68 -1.17 24.73
N MET A 552 -8.62 -0.01 24.14
CA MET A 552 -9.54 0.39 23.10
C MET A 552 -9.19 -0.28 21.77
N GLN A 553 -10.20 -0.53 20.93
CA GLN A 553 -9.99 -1.01 19.56
C GLN A 553 -9.10 -0.01 18.81
N PRO A 554 -7.94 -0.42 18.31
CA PRO A 554 -7.10 0.48 17.52
C PRO A 554 -7.82 0.86 16.23
N ARG A 555 -7.71 2.11 15.85
CA ARG A 555 -8.30 2.64 14.62
C ARG A 555 -7.41 3.71 14.01
N LEU A 556 -7.30 3.65 12.70
CA LEU A 556 -6.51 4.56 11.90
C LEU A 556 -7.42 5.48 11.06
N ASN A 557 -8.49 4.93 10.48
CA ASN A 557 -9.48 5.72 9.74
C ASN A 557 -10.54 6.26 10.72
N VAL A 558 -10.64 7.59 10.82
CA VAL A 558 -11.61 8.31 11.68
C VAL A 558 -12.63 9.10 10.87
N GLY A 559 -12.63 8.96 9.54
CA GLY A 559 -13.60 9.60 8.65
C GLY A 559 -14.96 8.93 8.66
N GLU A 560 -15.04 7.65 8.97
CA GLU A 560 -16.29 6.92 9.20
C GLU A 560 -16.67 7.04 10.67
N ASN A 561 -17.91 7.45 10.97
CA ASN A 561 -18.44 7.71 12.30
C ASN A 561 -18.44 6.45 13.19
N GLY A 562 -17.26 5.99 13.60
CA GLY A 562 -17.08 4.91 14.55
C GLY A 562 -16.89 5.46 15.95
N GLU A 563 -17.78 5.15 16.88
CA GLU A 563 -17.54 5.38 18.31
C GLU A 563 -16.32 4.57 18.78
N ALA A 564 -15.55 5.14 19.72
CA ALA A 564 -14.49 4.41 20.38
C ALA A 564 -15.07 3.20 21.13
N LYS A 565 -14.49 2.01 20.92
CA LYS A 565 -14.97 0.76 21.50
C LYS A 565 -13.86 0.11 22.32
N VAL A 566 -14.22 -0.47 23.45
CA VAL A 566 -13.31 -1.34 24.19
C VAL A 566 -13.08 -2.60 23.35
N TRP A 567 -11.82 -2.90 23.05
CA TRP A 567 -11.43 -4.16 22.42
C TRP A 567 -11.20 -5.26 23.43
N LYS A 568 -10.48 -4.92 24.52
CA LYS A 568 -10.12 -5.87 25.60
C LYS A 568 -10.25 -5.19 26.94
N SER A 569 -10.79 -5.88 27.93
CA SER A 569 -10.64 -5.53 29.34
C SER A 569 -9.45 -6.34 29.89
N ALA A 570 -8.27 -5.77 29.73
CA ALA A 570 -7.00 -6.49 29.95
C ALA A 570 -6.58 -6.58 31.42
N ILE A 571 -6.98 -5.59 32.21
CA ILE A 571 -6.60 -5.47 33.62
C ILE A 571 -7.86 -5.12 34.41
N LYS A 572 -8.15 -5.85 35.51
CA LYS A 572 -9.25 -5.44 36.41
C LYS A 572 -8.95 -4.08 37.01
N ALA A 573 -9.94 -3.18 36.99
CA ALA A 573 -9.79 -1.78 37.38
C ALA A 573 -9.13 -1.60 38.76
N GLU A 574 -9.48 -2.45 39.73
CA GLU A 574 -8.91 -2.41 41.09
C GLU A 574 -7.43 -2.81 41.16
N LYS A 575 -6.88 -3.43 40.09
CA LYS A 575 -5.46 -3.80 40.00
C LYS A 575 -4.59 -2.73 39.32
N VAL A 576 -5.20 -1.83 38.57
CA VAL A 576 -4.51 -0.77 37.82
C VAL A 576 -3.63 0.12 38.73
N PRO A 577 -4.10 0.59 39.92
CA PRO A 577 -3.26 1.44 40.76
C PRO A 577 -1.93 0.81 41.19
N ALA A 578 -1.91 -0.50 41.53
CA ALA A 578 -0.70 -1.20 41.91
C ALA A 578 0.29 -1.32 40.73
N LEU A 579 -0.24 -1.56 39.53
CA LEU A 579 0.59 -1.60 38.31
C LEU A 579 1.11 -0.21 37.94
N VAL A 580 0.28 0.83 38.01
CA VAL A 580 0.71 2.21 37.76
C VAL A 580 1.82 2.62 38.73
N ASP A 581 1.69 2.30 40.02
CA ASP A 581 2.76 2.58 41.00
C ASP A 581 4.07 1.86 40.63
N ALA A 582 4.00 0.54 40.33
CA ALA A 582 5.16 -0.26 40.00
C ALA A 582 5.86 0.23 38.69
N PHE A 583 5.09 0.53 37.63
CA PHE A 583 5.66 0.96 36.36
C PHE A 583 6.07 2.43 36.36
N SER A 584 5.48 3.28 37.21
CA SER A 584 5.96 4.66 37.43
C SER A 584 7.28 4.69 38.20
N ALA A 585 7.56 3.72 39.06
CA ALA A 585 8.84 3.62 39.78
C ALA A 585 10.05 3.46 38.85
N VAL A 586 9.85 2.87 37.67
CA VAL A 586 10.89 2.74 36.61
C VAL A 586 11.44 4.10 36.20
N ILE A 587 10.60 5.15 36.25
CA ILE A 587 10.91 6.51 35.77
C ILE A 587 11.12 7.46 36.93
N ASN A 588 10.31 7.38 38.00
CA ASN A 588 10.28 8.37 39.07
C ASN A 588 11.31 8.12 40.18
N ASP A 589 11.68 6.85 40.40
CA ASP A 589 12.69 6.52 41.41
C ASP A 589 14.10 6.79 40.85
N ALA A 590 14.97 7.36 41.66
CA ALA A 590 16.32 7.75 41.25
C ALA A 590 17.19 6.56 40.76
N ASP A 591 16.89 5.37 41.21
CA ASP A 591 17.54 4.11 40.82
C ASP A 591 16.70 3.24 39.87
N GLY A 592 15.64 3.82 39.29
CA GLY A 592 14.82 3.22 38.26
C GLY A 592 15.57 3.07 36.93
N THR A 593 15.25 2.01 36.16
CA THR A 593 15.96 1.70 34.92
C THR A 593 15.74 2.76 33.80
N ALA A 594 14.77 3.66 33.96
CA ALA A 594 14.51 4.79 33.06
C ALA A 594 14.35 6.12 33.83
N ALA A 595 15.09 6.34 34.92
CA ALA A 595 15.01 7.59 35.71
C ALA A 595 15.26 8.85 34.86
N ASN A 596 16.00 8.75 33.77
CA ASN A 596 16.25 9.81 32.80
C ASN A 596 15.07 10.12 31.85
N ALA A 597 14.01 9.31 31.87
CA ALA A 597 12.80 9.51 31.05
C ALA A 597 11.73 10.39 31.75
N LYS A 598 12.00 10.87 32.96
CA LYS A 598 11.06 11.74 33.68
C LYS A 598 10.73 12.99 32.88
N VAL A 599 9.43 13.33 32.81
CA VAL A 599 8.90 14.57 32.24
C VAL A 599 8.24 15.35 33.38
N ASP A 600 8.78 16.52 33.68
CA ASP A 600 8.31 17.33 34.79
C ASP A 600 6.86 17.81 34.58
N GLY A 601 6.03 17.63 35.61
CA GLY A 601 4.62 17.99 35.60
C GLY A 601 3.67 16.89 35.13
N PHE A 602 4.19 15.71 34.77
CA PHE A 602 3.35 14.60 34.29
C PHE A 602 3.71 13.29 35.00
N ASN A 603 2.68 12.50 35.31
CA ASN A 603 2.88 11.14 35.80
C ASN A 603 2.98 10.18 34.61
N ILE A 604 4.11 9.51 34.51
CA ILE A 604 4.40 8.58 33.42
C ILE A 604 4.74 7.22 34.01
N ALA A 605 4.04 6.20 33.52
CA ALA A 605 4.39 4.80 33.74
C ALA A 605 5.08 4.25 32.48
N GLY A 606 6.09 3.41 32.64
CA GLY A 606 6.81 2.92 31.48
C GLY A 606 7.75 1.77 31.81
N LYS A 607 8.36 1.21 30.76
CA LYS A 607 9.30 0.09 30.89
C LYS A 607 10.34 0.08 29.79
N THR A 608 11.59 -0.10 30.20
CA THR A 608 12.69 -0.46 29.32
C THR A 608 12.61 -1.93 28.95
N GLY A 609 12.99 -2.28 27.75
CA GLY A 609 13.14 -3.67 27.30
C GLY A 609 14.45 -3.85 26.54
N THR A 610 15.00 -5.03 26.64
CA THR A 610 16.10 -5.50 25.78
C THR A 610 15.73 -6.90 25.33
N SER A 611 15.70 -7.11 24.02
CA SER A 611 15.48 -8.42 23.44
C SER A 611 16.73 -8.88 22.71
N GLU A 612 17.18 -10.07 23.03
CA GLU A 612 18.36 -10.69 22.43
C GLU A 612 17.94 -11.51 21.21
N ILE A 613 18.63 -11.32 20.08
CA ILE A 613 18.51 -12.12 18.87
C ILE A 613 19.73 -13.03 18.82
N LYS A 614 19.61 -14.20 19.44
CA LYS A 614 20.69 -15.19 19.53
C LYS A 614 20.26 -16.51 18.90
N LYS A 615 21.22 -17.24 18.31
CA LYS A 615 20.99 -18.60 17.81
C LYS A 615 20.87 -19.62 18.96
N ASP A 616 21.61 -19.39 20.01
CA ASP A 616 21.58 -20.16 21.28
C ASP A 616 22.18 -19.31 22.41
N GLN A 617 22.13 -19.81 23.65
CA GLN A 617 22.64 -19.10 24.83
C GLN A 617 24.15 -18.76 24.79
N LYS A 618 24.93 -19.45 23.96
CA LYS A 618 26.38 -19.27 23.85
C LYS A 618 26.76 -18.32 22.71
N ASP A 619 25.77 -17.82 21.97
CA ASP A 619 26.00 -16.89 20.86
C ASP A 619 26.33 -15.49 21.40
N GLU A 620 27.62 -15.20 21.56
CA GLU A 620 28.12 -13.88 21.95
C GLU A 620 28.00 -12.84 20.81
N SER A 621 27.81 -13.32 19.57
CA SER A 621 27.65 -12.46 18.37
C SER A 621 26.22 -11.97 18.18
N GLY A 622 25.28 -12.42 19.00
CA GLY A 622 23.87 -12.05 18.92
C GLY A 622 23.66 -10.53 18.97
N LYS A 623 22.65 -10.07 18.22
CA LYS A 623 22.19 -8.68 18.24
C LYS A 623 21.23 -8.43 19.38
N GLU A 624 21.08 -7.17 19.77
CA GLU A 624 20.12 -6.76 20.78
C GLU A 624 19.25 -5.63 20.22
N ASN A 625 17.95 -5.73 20.45
CA ASN A 625 17.02 -4.64 20.20
C ASN A 625 16.66 -3.97 21.52
N GLY A 626 16.64 -2.65 21.52
CA GLY A 626 16.26 -1.84 22.67
C GLY A 626 14.83 -1.36 22.56
N TRP A 627 14.05 -1.56 23.60
CA TRP A 627 12.68 -1.08 23.72
C TRP A 627 12.55 -0.02 24.81
N PHE A 628 11.65 0.91 24.56
CA PHE A 628 11.04 1.71 25.62
C PHE A 628 9.56 1.96 25.29
N VAL A 629 8.72 1.75 26.30
CA VAL A 629 7.30 2.05 26.23
C VAL A 629 6.93 2.97 27.40
N ALA A 630 6.08 3.96 27.14
CA ALA A 630 5.61 4.91 28.13
C ALA A 630 4.17 5.31 27.89
N VAL A 631 3.43 5.55 28.96
CA VAL A 631 2.05 6.10 28.96
C VAL A 631 1.96 7.19 30.03
N ASN A 632 1.34 8.33 29.69
CA ASN A 632 0.97 9.27 30.73
C ASN A 632 -0.33 8.79 31.40
N THR A 633 -0.33 8.75 32.74
CA THR A 633 -1.43 8.18 33.53
C THR A 633 -2.41 9.22 34.07
N ASP A 634 -2.00 10.49 34.11
CA ASP A 634 -2.88 11.62 34.43
C ASP A 634 -3.49 12.18 33.16
N ASP A 635 -4.80 12.26 33.05
CA ASP A 635 -5.50 12.71 31.84
C ASP A 635 -4.88 12.09 30.57
N SER A 636 -4.85 10.77 30.56
CA SER A 636 -4.08 9.97 29.61
C SER A 636 -4.38 10.36 28.16
N LYS A 637 -3.34 10.81 27.43
CA LYS A 637 -3.42 11.30 26.05
C LYS A 637 -2.60 10.49 25.06
N ILE A 638 -1.60 9.76 25.58
CA ILE A 638 -0.67 9.03 24.73
C ILE A 638 -0.08 7.82 25.45
N ALA A 639 -0.08 6.67 24.77
CA ALA A 639 0.81 5.56 25.05
C ALA A 639 1.69 5.35 23.82
N ILE A 640 3.00 5.31 24.01
CA ILE A 640 3.98 5.22 22.92
C ILE A 640 4.96 4.07 23.18
N SER A 641 5.18 3.25 22.18
CA SER A 641 6.24 2.24 22.17
C SER A 641 7.27 2.59 21.10
N MET A 642 8.54 2.30 21.38
CA MET A 642 9.63 2.44 20.42
C MET A 642 10.60 1.29 20.55
N ILE A 643 10.98 0.72 19.42
CA ILE A 643 12.06 -0.26 19.27
C ILE A 643 13.17 0.32 18.41
N ILE A 644 14.41 0.16 18.84
CA ILE A 644 15.61 0.45 18.04
C ILE A 644 16.41 -0.84 17.91
N GLU A 645 16.70 -1.20 16.68
CA GLU A 645 17.44 -2.42 16.34
C GLU A 645 18.95 -2.26 16.58
N ASP A 646 19.62 -3.38 16.89
CA ASP A 646 21.07 -3.49 16.96
C ASP A 646 21.71 -2.45 17.91
N VAL A 647 21.23 -2.42 19.16
CA VAL A 647 21.71 -1.49 20.20
C VAL A 647 22.80 -2.08 21.12
N LYS A 648 23.22 -3.32 20.89
CA LYS A 648 24.27 -3.98 21.66
C LYS A 648 25.56 -3.14 21.65
N ASP A 649 26.16 -2.93 22.81
CA ASP A 649 27.37 -2.12 23.00
C ASP A 649 27.27 -0.65 22.52
N ARG A 650 26.04 -0.17 22.25
CA ARG A 650 25.76 1.20 21.78
C ARG A 650 24.89 2.01 22.73
N GLY A 651 24.55 1.46 23.89
CA GLY A 651 23.72 2.11 24.89
C GLY A 651 22.42 1.36 25.23
N GLY A 652 22.13 0.25 24.55
CA GLY A 652 20.98 -0.59 24.84
C GLY A 652 19.66 0.17 24.82
N SER A 653 18.76 -0.16 25.73
CA SER A 653 17.44 0.48 25.87
C SER A 653 17.48 1.96 26.28
N SER A 654 18.63 2.51 26.72
CA SER A 654 18.73 3.96 27.00
C SER A 654 18.55 4.82 25.74
N ILE A 655 18.82 4.25 24.54
CA ILE A 655 18.60 4.96 23.27
C ILE A 655 17.12 5.27 23.06
N PRO A 656 16.20 4.28 22.94
CA PRO A 656 14.78 4.57 22.78
C PRO A 656 14.19 5.29 24.00
N THR A 657 14.74 5.09 25.23
CA THR A 657 14.31 5.80 26.43
C THR A 657 14.46 7.33 26.27
N ALA A 658 15.63 7.79 25.84
CA ALA A 658 15.87 9.22 25.61
C ALA A 658 14.99 9.80 24.50
N MET A 659 14.80 9.05 23.41
CA MET A 659 13.96 9.47 22.28
C MET A 659 12.48 9.60 22.67
N VAL A 660 11.93 8.60 23.35
CA VAL A 660 10.54 8.61 23.81
C VAL A 660 10.32 9.70 24.84
N LYS A 661 11.28 9.93 25.75
CA LYS A 661 11.23 11.07 26.69
C LYS A 661 11.06 12.40 25.95
N ASN A 662 11.86 12.65 24.92
CA ASN A 662 11.77 13.87 24.11
C ASN A 662 10.43 13.99 23.37
N VAL A 663 9.89 12.87 22.89
CA VAL A 663 8.57 12.83 22.26
C VAL A 663 7.45 13.11 23.26
N MET A 664 7.47 12.44 24.42
CA MET A 664 6.47 12.64 25.48
C MET A 664 6.48 14.09 25.98
N GLU A 665 7.66 14.65 26.21
CA GLU A 665 7.81 16.05 26.62
C GLU A 665 7.26 17.02 25.59
N TYR A 666 7.56 16.80 24.31
CA TYR A 666 7.02 17.61 23.22
C TYR A 666 5.50 17.53 23.16
N TYR A 667 4.92 16.33 23.19
CA TYR A 667 3.50 16.11 22.99
C TYR A 667 2.65 16.58 24.19
N LEU A 668 3.12 16.32 25.42
CA LEU A 668 2.37 16.65 26.63
C LEU A 668 2.44 18.12 27.02
N LYS A 669 3.49 18.84 26.59
CA LYS A 669 3.63 20.29 26.85
C LYS A 669 3.01 21.17 25.74
N LYS A 670 2.52 20.58 24.66
CA LYS A 670 1.79 21.25 23.59
C LYS A 670 0.35 21.54 24.02
#